data_76266e8e7e0b2c288b3c7bf8302377c3
#
_entry.id   76266e8e7e0b2c288b3c7bf8302377c3
#
_cell.length_a   1.000
_cell.length_b   1.000
_cell.length_c   1.000
_cell.angle_alpha   90.00
_cell.angle_beta   90.00
_cell.angle_gamma   90.00
#
_symmetry.space_group_name_H-M   'P 1'
#
loop_
_entity.id
_entity.type
_entity.pdbx_description
1 polymer ?
#
loop_
_entity_poly.entity_id
_entity_poly.type
_entity_poly.pdbx_seq_one_letter_code
_entity_poly.pdbx_strand_id
1 'polypeptide(L)'
;RLQAIGEARIAIEESLSGASSQTTEPVPVQRNVVPWAVAGVLAAALAIVGWAWWRASRPVEQPLVRLNVDLGSDISLPSVNNGSSGVIISSDGTRLVYLASVAGAPSQLLTRRLDQAKATALPGTEGASSPFFSPDGQWVGFVAGAKLNKISVEGGSVVPLADLVNSIFYVGASWGEDGNIVMGQFTKGLVRIPSGGGGTSMPVTELASGEVGHALPQILPGGKAVLFAAYTSPDPDNASIQVISLADGRRKTLVHGGTSPRYLATSDGAGHLVYSNRGTLFAIPFDPDQLEARGAPIPVLDAIGYGTQFRAAQFDVSRSGTLVYRLGGGSGMGMTTVQWLNGASGKKEPLWAKPGSYTMPRLSPDGQRLALSVNEGGREDVWLYDLRRAAMGRLTLGGERNPTWSRPDGRYIVFSASGVGMSWTRADGSGEPQPLTQSKNVQIPSSFSPDGKRLAYSELDTASHSVQIWTLPVEDAGGQLRPGKPELFRTTQFNDVNAAFSPDGRWLAYQSTESGMPEVVVRAFPASSAEQDRIWRISNNGGQLPVWSPTSPELLYQSGDQIMAVRYSVKGDSFDAGRPTVWAPKLGGVAGVRSAWDLAPDGKRLAVVMPVETAEAPKPEHEVVFLLNFFDELRRRVPAGK
;
A
#
# COMPACT_ATOMS: atom_id res chain seq x y z
N ARG A 1 -99.37 22.71 4.03
CA ARG A 1 -98.50 21.87 4.94
C ARG A 1 -99.31 20.84 5.76
N LEU A 2 -100.63 21.03 5.96
CA LEU A 2 -101.46 20.08 6.70
C LEU A 2 -102.03 18.92 5.84
N GLN A 3 -102.11 19.12 4.51
CA GLN A 3 -102.55 18.06 3.57
C GLN A 3 -101.54 16.95 3.37
N ALA A 4 -100.26 17.28 3.34
CA ALA A 4 -99.15 16.33 3.14
C ALA A 4 -98.96 15.36 4.33
N ILE A 5 -99.39 15.73 5.54
CA ILE A 5 -99.28 14.87 6.73
C ILE A 5 -100.41 13.86 6.76
N GLY A 6 -101.63 14.22 6.19
CA GLY A 6 -102.76 13.29 6.06
C GLY A 6 -102.49 12.16 5.07
N GLU A 7 -101.89 12.46 3.94
CA GLU A 7 -101.52 11.48 2.93
C GLU A 7 -100.43 10.51 3.38
N ALA A 8 -99.45 11.00 4.14
CA ALA A 8 -98.39 10.17 4.74
C ALA A 8 -98.96 9.17 5.79
N ARG A 9 -100.02 9.57 6.52
CA ARG A 9 -100.62 8.69 7.51
C ARG A 9 -101.45 7.60 6.85
N ILE A 10 -102.20 7.88 5.76
CA ILE A 10 -102.92 6.89 4.98
C ILE A 10 -101.98 5.89 4.34
N ALA A 11 -100.90 6.30 3.79
CA ALA A 11 -99.86 5.41 3.20
C ALA A 11 -99.22 4.47 4.24
N ILE A 12 -99.09 4.91 5.49
CA ILE A 12 -98.55 4.08 6.58
C ILE A 12 -99.62 3.09 7.10
N GLU A 13 -100.86 3.49 7.17
CA GLU A 13 -102.02 2.59 7.59
C GLU A 13 -102.28 1.53 6.52
N GLU A 14 -102.18 1.84 5.24
CA GLU A 14 -102.32 0.84 4.16
C GLU A 14 -101.14 -0.16 4.16
N SER A 15 -99.96 0.26 4.53
CA SER A 15 -98.81 -0.62 4.64
C SER A 15 -98.88 -1.57 5.84
N LEU A 16 -99.62 -1.21 6.88
CA LEU A 16 -99.78 -2.04 8.09
C LEU A 16 -100.97 -3.02 8.04
N SER A 17 -101.96 -2.82 7.15
CA SER A 17 -103.11 -3.68 7.02
C SER A 17 -103.03 -4.80 5.98
N GLY A 18 -101.91 -4.88 5.27
CA GLY A 18 -101.68 -5.84 4.17
C GLY A 18 -100.89 -7.11 4.54
N ALA A 19 -100.84 -7.45 5.82
CA ALA A 19 -100.12 -8.67 6.21
C ALA A 19 -101.08 -9.86 6.32
N SER A 20 -101.51 -10.39 5.19
CA SER A 20 -102.10 -11.76 5.16
C SER A 20 -100.98 -12.77 4.93
N SER A 21 -100.86 -13.66 5.88
CA SER A 21 -99.98 -14.79 5.93
C SER A 21 -100.13 -15.70 4.72
N GLN A 22 -99.24 -15.61 3.77
CA GLN A 22 -98.97 -16.72 2.84
C GLN A 22 -97.72 -17.45 3.31
N THR A 23 -97.91 -18.67 3.73
CA THR A 23 -96.87 -19.65 4.01
C THR A 23 -96.19 -20.00 2.69
N THR A 24 -95.11 -19.37 2.37
CA THR A 24 -94.23 -19.75 1.24
C THR A 24 -93.19 -20.73 1.75
N GLU A 25 -93.23 -21.94 1.20
CA GLU A 25 -92.12 -22.91 1.37
C GLU A 25 -90.78 -22.29 1.04
N PRO A 26 -89.70 -22.61 1.78
CA PRO A 26 -88.35 -22.04 1.50
C PRO A 26 -87.87 -22.61 0.17
N VAL A 27 -87.73 -21.75 -0.84
CA VAL A 27 -86.99 -22.04 -2.08
C VAL A 27 -85.55 -22.26 -1.71
N PRO A 28 -84.90 -23.37 -2.07
CA PRO A 28 -83.52 -23.59 -1.78
C PRO A 28 -82.71 -22.56 -2.54
N VAL A 29 -82.10 -21.63 -1.82
CA VAL A 29 -81.07 -20.71 -2.37
C VAL A 29 -79.91 -21.57 -2.82
N GLN A 30 -79.87 -21.89 -4.09
CA GLN A 30 -78.65 -22.44 -4.70
C GLN A 30 -77.54 -21.40 -4.52
N ARG A 31 -76.68 -21.58 -3.51
CA ARG A 31 -75.45 -20.84 -3.36
C ARG A 31 -74.65 -21.14 -4.60
N ASN A 32 -74.59 -20.18 -5.51
CA ASN A 32 -73.77 -20.27 -6.71
C ASN A 32 -72.31 -20.24 -6.28
N VAL A 33 -71.74 -21.42 -6.09
CA VAL A 33 -70.36 -21.61 -5.65
C VAL A 33 -69.31 -21.34 -6.76
N VAL A 34 -69.83 -21.18 -8.01
CA VAL A 34 -69.02 -20.96 -9.20
C VAL A 34 -68.09 -19.71 -9.08
N PRO A 35 -68.62 -18.52 -8.64
CA PRO A 35 -67.73 -17.34 -8.49
C PRO A 35 -66.62 -17.52 -7.45
N TRP A 36 -66.94 -18.25 -6.36
CA TRP A 36 -65.93 -18.55 -5.32
C TRP A 36 -64.92 -19.59 -5.79
N ALA A 37 -65.33 -20.57 -6.58
CA ALA A 37 -64.40 -21.52 -7.19
C ALA A 37 -63.50 -20.85 -8.22
N VAL A 38 -64.01 -19.93 -9.05
CA VAL A 38 -63.20 -19.12 -10.00
C VAL A 38 -62.27 -18.21 -9.25
N ALA A 39 -62.70 -17.53 -8.19
CA ALA A 39 -61.81 -16.68 -7.35
C ALA A 39 -60.69 -17.51 -6.69
N GLY A 40 -61.01 -18.71 -6.21
CA GLY A 40 -60.04 -19.65 -5.64
C GLY A 40 -58.98 -20.11 -6.67
N VAL A 41 -59.43 -20.44 -7.89
CA VAL A 41 -58.49 -20.83 -8.98
C VAL A 41 -57.62 -19.66 -9.41
N LEU A 42 -58.15 -18.44 -9.51
CA LEU A 42 -57.38 -17.24 -9.83
C LEU A 42 -56.36 -16.90 -8.73
N ALA A 43 -56.75 -17.01 -7.47
CA ALA A 43 -55.85 -16.80 -6.34
C ALA A 43 -54.73 -17.87 -6.32
N ALA A 44 -55.04 -19.13 -6.58
CA ALA A 44 -54.04 -20.19 -6.71
C ALA A 44 -53.10 -19.97 -7.91
N ALA A 45 -53.62 -19.54 -9.06
CA ALA A 45 -52.84 -19.21 -10.23
C ALA A 45 -51.89 -18.02 -9.95
N LEU A 46 -52.37 -16.96 -9.29
CA LEU A 46 -51.54 -15.82 -8.88
C LEU A 46 -50.48 -16.23 -7.87
N ALA A 47 -50.81 -17.11 -6.92
CA ALA A 47 -49.81 -17.64 -5.96
C ALA A 47 -48.75 -18.48 -6.65
N ILE A 48 -49.12 -19.33 -7.65
CA ILE A 48 -48.19 -20.12 -8.45
C ILE A 48 -47.29 -19.21 -9.30
N VAL A 49 -47.88 -18.21 -9.98
CA VAL A 49 -47.12 -17.23 -10.78
C VAL A 49 -46.21 -16.41 -9.88
N GLY A 50 -46.68 -15.95 -8.73
CA GLY A 50 -45.89 -15.24 -7.74
C GLY A 50 -44.75 -16.09 -7.18
N TRP A 51 -45.03 -17.37 -6.89
CA TRP A 51 -43.99 -18.31 -6.45
C TRP A 51 -43.00 -18.65 -7.56
N ALA A 52 -43.47 -18.87 -8.79
CA ALA A 52 -42.59 -19.12 -9.94
C ALA A 52 -41.72 -17.91 -10.25
N TRP A 53 -42.32 -16.70 -10.21
CA TRP A 53 -41.57 -15.44 -10.37
C TRP A 53 -40.55 -15.24 -9.24
N TRP A 54 -40.94 -15.47 -7.97
CA TRP A 54 -40.02 -15.40 -6.83
C TRP A 54 -38.89 -16.45 -6.93
N ARG A 55 -39.21 -17.68 -7.41
CA ARG A 55 -38.21 -18.72 -7.64
C ARG A 55 -37.29 -18.38 -8.83
N ALA A 56 -37.82 -17.79 -9.90
CA ALA A 56 -37.06 -17.37 -11.08
C ALA A 56 -36.19 -16.11 -10.81
N SER A 57 -36.66 -15.24 -9.90
CA SER A 57 -35.91 -14.04 -9.49
C SER A 57 -34.85 -14.31 -8.41
N ARG A 58 -34.75 -15.53 -7.88
CA ARG A 58 -33.63 -15.88 -7.01
C ARG A 58 -32.33 -15.91 -7.83
N PRO A 59 -31.29 -15.14 -7.44
CA PRO A 59 -30.00 -15.26 -8.08
C PRO A 59 -29.51 -16.72 -8.00
N VAL A 60 -29.24 -17.31 -9.14
CA VAL A 60 -28.59 -18.64 -9.17
C VAL A 60 -27.17 -18.43 -8.70
N GLU A 61 -26.83 -18.99 -7.55
CA GLU A 61 -25.45 -18.95 -7.05
C GLU A 61 -24.55 -19.65 -8.07
N GLN A 62 -23.57 -18.88 -8.55
CA GLN A 62 -22.57 -19.40 -9.46
C GLN A 62 -21.34 -19.84 -8.68
N PRO A 63 -20.69 -20.96 -9.07
CA PRO A 63 -19.49 -21.40 -8.42
C PRO A 63 -18.37 -20.38 -8.62
N LEU A 64 -17.51 -20.23 -7.60
CA LEU A 64 -16.29 -19.43 -7.69
C LEU A 64 -15.39 -20.00 -8.79
N VAL A 65 -15.03 -19.17 -9.76
CA VAL A 65 -14.08 -19.54 -10.83
C VAL A 65 -12.79 -18.79 -10.65
N ARG A 66 -11.69 -19.52 -10.60
CA ARG A 66 -10.33 -18.97 -10.49
C ARG A 66 -9.60 -19.13 -11.82
N LEU A 67 -9.11 -18.02 -12.37
CA LEU A 67 -8.38 -17.97 -13.62
C LEU A 67 -7.03 -17.28 -13.42
N ASN A 68 -5.95 -17.93 -13.81
CA ASN A 68 -4.65 -17.28 -13.93
C ASN A 68 -4.57 -16.66 -15.33
N VAL A 69 -4.28 -15.37 -15.38
CA VAL A 69 -4.20 -14.61 -16.64
C VAL A 69 -2.78 -14.11 -16.81
N ASP A 70 -2.17 -14.54 -17.89
CA ASP A 70 -0.88 -14.09 -18.37
C ASP A 70 -1.05 -12.71 -19.05
N LEU A 71 -0.26 -11.74 -18.64
CA LEU A 71 -0.26 -10.37 -19.20
C LEU A 71 0.68 -10.22 -20.38
N GLY A 72 1.58 -11.20 -20.61
CA GLY A 72 2.57 -11.23 -21.68
C GLY A 72 3.99 -11.44 -21.17
N SER A 73 4.79 -12.25 -21.86
CA SER A 73 6.15 -12.61 -21.45
C SER A 73 7.15 -11.44 -21.48
N ASP A 74 6.82 -10.35 -22.16
CA ASP A 74 7.58 -9.09 -22.23
C ASP A 74 7.17 -8.09 -21.16
N ILE A 75 6.14 -8.42 -20.36
CA ILE A 75 5.61 -7.60 -19.27
C ILE A 75 6.29 -7.98 -17.95
N SER A 76 6.73 -6.99 -17.20
CA SER A 76 7.20 -7.16 -15.83
C SER A 76 6.42 -6.23 -14.88
N LEU A 77 5.64 -6.82 -13.98
CA LEU A 77 4.93 -6.07 -12.94
C LEU A 77 5.92 -5.60 -11.88
N PRO A 78 5.80 -4.37 -11.38
CA PRO A 78 6.69 -3.87 -10.34
C PRO A 78 6.50 -4.65 -9.03
N SER A 79 7.48 -4.53 -8.13
CA SER A 79 7.40 -5.10 -6.78
C SER A 79 6.07 -4.74 -6.09
N VAL A 80 5.52 -5.66 -5.30
CA VAL A 80 4.30 -5.45 -4.50
C VAL A 80 4.42 -4.31 -3.47
N ASN A 81 5.60 -3.75 -3.28
CA ASN A 81 5.86 -2.68 -2.32
C ASN A 81 5.53 -1.25 -2.81
N ASN A 82 4.88 -1.08 -3.96
CA ASN A 82 4.60 0.23 -4.57
C ASN A 82 3.30 0.90 -4.07
N GLY A 83 3.11 1.02 -2.77
CA GLY A 83 2.15 1.95 -2.15
C GLY A 83 0.65 1.65 -2.28
N SER A 84 0.18 0.99 -3.32
CA SER A 84 -1.20 0.55 -3.52
C SER A 84 -1.25 -0.66 -4.43
N SER A 85 -2.44 -1.16 -4.78
CA SER A 85 -2.54 -2.20 -5.81
C SER A 85 -1.96 -1.67 -7.12
N GLY A 86 -0.97 -2.38 -7.66
CA GLY A 86 -0.41 -2.11 -8.99
C GLY A 86 -1.29 -2.61 -10.13
N VAL A 87 -2.40 -3.29 -9.79
CA VAL A 87 -3.39 -3.84 -10.73
C VAL A 87 -4.76 -3.45 -10.25
N ILE A 88 -5.55 -2.81 -11.10
CA ILE A 88 -6.91 -2.35 -10.80
C ILE A 88 -7.88 -2.78 -11.91
N ILE A 89 -9.14 -2.99 -11.55
CA ILE A 89 -10.22 -3.37 -12.47
C ILE A 89 -11.30 -2.29 -12.51
N SER A 90 -11.83 -2.02 -13.70
CA SER A 90 -12.94 -1.05 -13.85
C SER A 90 -14.19 -1.50 -13.09
N SER A 91 -15.04 -0.54 -12.70
CA SER A 91 -16.25 -0.82 -11.91
C SER A 91 -17.21 -1.80 -12.60
N ASP A 92 -17.28 -1.79 -13.93
CA ASP A 92 -18.07 -2.73 -14.74
C ASP A 92 -17.39 -4.10 -14.92
N GLY A 93 -16.12 -4.24 -14.55
CA GLY A 93 -15.34 -5.47 -14.66
C GLY A 93 -14.83 -5.79 -16.07
N THR A 94 -14.86 -4.84 -17.00
CA THR A 94 -14.51 -5.09 -18.42
C THR A 94 -13.09 -4.66 -18.78
N ARG A 95 -12.41 -3.87 -17.95
CA ARG A 95 -11.10 -3.30 -18.22
C ARG A 95 -10.14 -3.47 -17.05
N LEU A 96 -8.91 -3.85 -17.36
CA LEU A 96 -7.79 -3.89 -16.44
C LEU A 96 -6.84 -2.74 -16.72
N VAL A 97 -6.34 -2.09 -15.67
CA VAL A 97 -5.21 -1.17 -15.75
C VAL A 97 -4.15 -1.63 -14.75
N TYR A 98 -2.91 -1.61 -15.16
CA TYR A 98 -1.81 -2.07 -14.32
C TYR A 98 -0.50 -1.34 -14.61
N LEU A 99 0.33 -1.28 -13.59
CA LEU A 99 1.71 -0.81 -13.69
C LEU A 99 2.59 -1.93 -14.21
N ALA A 100 3.37 -1.67 -15.24
CA ALA A 100 4.36 -2.62 -15.72
C ALA A 100 5.50 -1.93 -16.49
N SER A 101 6.62 -2.65 -16.57
CA SER A 101 7.71 -2.38 -17.51
C SER A 101 7.56 -3.32 -18.71
N VAL A 102 7.77 -2.80 -19.91
CA VAL A 102 7.77 -3.57 -21.15
C VAL A 102 9.21 -3.64 -21.65
N ALA A 103 9.74 -4.84 -21.85
CA ALA A 103 11.10 -5.08 -22.37
C ALA A 103 12.21 -4.27 -21.67
N GLY A 104 12.09 -4.05 -20.35
CA GLY A 104 13.07 -3.31 -19.54
C GLY A 104 12.96 -1.78 -19.61
N ALA A 105 11.94 -1.23 -20.28
CA ALA A 105 11.63 0.20 -20.25
C ALA A 105 11.17 0.65 -18.84
N PRO A 106 11.16 1.95 -18.53
CA PRO A 106 10.59 2.47 -17.28
C PRO A 106 9.15 1.99 -17.08
N SER A 107 8.77 1.73 -15.81
CA SER A 107 7.41 1.33 -15.48
C SER A 107 6.40 2.42 -15.85
N GLN A 108 5.30 2.04 -16.49
CA GLN A 108 4.22 2.91 -16.92
C GLN A 108 2.86 2.21 -16.75
N LEU A 109 1.77 2.92 -16.95
CA LEU A 109 0.43 2.34 -16.97
C LEU A 109 0.16 1.66 -18.30
N LEU A 110 -0.37 0.44 -18.23
CA LEU A 110 -0.95 -0.28 -19.35
C LEU A 110 -2.43 -0.49 -19.12
N THR A 111 -3.23 -0.36 -20.18
CA THR A 111 -4.66 -0.63 -20.17
C THR A 111 -4.97 -1.85 -21.06
N ARG A 112 -5.90 -2.71 -20.63
CA ARG A 112 -6.35 -3.87 -21.39
C ARG A 112 -7.84 -4.09 -21.19
N ARG A 113 -8.61 -4.09 -22.26
CA ARG A 113 -9.99 -4.61 -22.22
C ARG A 113 -9.92 -6.14 -22.09
N LEU A 114 -10.80 -6.73 -21.29
CA LEU A 114 -10.77 -8.18 -21.05
C LEU A 114 -11.24 -9.00 -22.25
N ASP A 115 -11.89 -8.37 -23.24
CA ASP A 115 -12.22 -8.96 -24.55
C ASP A 115 -11.06 -8.87 -25.56
N GLN A 116 -9.91 -8.28 -25.18
CA GLN A 116 -8.73 -8.11 -26.04
C GLN A 116 -7.54 -8.91 -25.52
N ALA A 117 -6.77 -9.47 -26.45
CA ALA A 117 -5.59 -10.26 -26.10
C ALA A 117 -4.39 -9.40 -25.65
N LYS A 118 -4.26 -8.17 -26.16
CA LYS A 118 -3.09 -7.31 -25.92
C LYS A 118 -3.45 -6.08 -25.10
N ALA A 119 -2.51 -5.68 -24.25
CA ALA A 119 -2.57 -4.41 -23.55
C ALA A 119 -2.02 -3.27 -24.42
N THR A 120 -2.45 -2.05 -24.12
CA THR A 120 -1.96 -0.81 -24.72
C THR A 120 -1.28 0.02 -23.65
N ALA A 121 -0.07 0.49 -23.92
CA ALA A 121 0.62 1.42 -23.02
C ALA A 121 -0.07 2.80 -23.04
N LEU A 122 -0.09 3.48 -21.91
CA LEU A 122 -0.58 4.85 -21.77
C LEU A 122 0.63 5.81 -21.72
N PRO A 123 0.98 6.48 -22.83
CA PRO A 123 2.16 7.35 -22.88
C PRO A 123 2.07 8.53 -21.91
N GLY A 124 3.22 8.96 -21.35
CA GLY A 124 3.29 10.04 -20.37
C GLY A 124 2.96 9.60 -18.94
N THR A 125 2.84 8.28 -18.71
CA THR A 125 2.61 7.71 -17.38
C THR A 125 3.85 7.04 -16.79
N GLU A 126 5.02 7.33 -17.32
CA GLU A 126 6.31 6.81 -16.83
C GLU A 126 6.51 7.24 -15.37
N GLY A 127 6.91 6.30 -14.52
CA GLY A 127 7.06 6.51 -13.08
C GLY A 127 5.73 6.63 -12.32
N ALA A 128 4.61 6.25 -12.93
CA ALA A 128 3.30 6.22 -12.27
C ALA A 128 3.30 5.28 -11.07
N SER A 129 2.49 5.63 -10.07
CA SER A 129 2.19 4.84 -8.88
C SER A 129 0.75 5.06 -8.44
N SER A 130 0.23 4.15 -7.59
CA SER A 130 -1.10 4.27 -6.97
C SER A 130 -2.24 4.54 -7.96
N PRO A 131 -2.41 3.74 -9.04
CA PRO A 131 -3.50 3.94 -9.98
C PRO A 131 -4.87 3.68 -9.33
N PHE A 132 -5.90 4.40 -9.79
CA PHE A 132 -7.30 4.21 -9.40
C PHE A 132 -8.23 4.71 -10.52
N PHE A 133 -9.39 4.06 -10.67
CA PHE A 133 -10.37 4.45 -11.67
C PHE A 133 -11.26 5.62 -11.21
N SER A 134 -11.74 6.41 -12.18
CA SER A 134 -12.92 7.26 -12.00
C SER A 134 -14.19 6.39 -11.84
N PRO A 135 -15.27 6.91 -11.23
CA PRO A 135 -16.52 6.16 -11.01
C PRO A 135 -17.16 5.62 -12.30
N ASP A 136 -17.02 6.38 -13.41
CA ASP A 136 -17.50 6.03 -14.75
C ASP A 136 -16.55 5.09 -15.53
N GLY A 137 -15.37 4.79 -14.97
CA GLY A 137 -14.37 3.93 -15.60
C GLY A 137 -13.68 4.53 -16.82
N GLN A 138 -13.88 5.84 -17.14
CA GLN A 138 -13.31 6.48 -18.32
C GLN A 138 -11.91 7.08 -18.09
N TRP A 139 -11.55 7.31 -16.82
CA TRP A 139 -10.28 7.91 -16.44
C TRP A 139 -9.54 7.05 -15.42
N VAL A 140 -8.23 7.15 -15.48
CA VAL A 140 -7.33 6.60 -14.44
C VAL A 140 -6.61 7.77 -13.78
N GLY A 141 -6.79 7.90 -12.46
CA GLY A 141 -5.97 8.76 -11.63
C GLY A 141 -4.70 8.04 -11.22
N PHE A 142 -3.57 8.75 -11.11
CA PHE A 142 -2.28 8.20 -10.69
C PHE A 142 -1.36 9.29 -10.16
N VAL A 143 -0.34 8.89 -9.42
CA VAL A 143 0.71 9.77 -8.92
C VAL A 143 1.97 9.58 -9.77
N ALA A 144 2.52 10.67 -10.30
CA ALA A 144 3.81 10.70 -10.99
C ALA A 144 4.43 12.09 -10.90
N GLY A 145 5.76 12.19 -10.79
CA GLY A 145 6.48 13.47 -10.81
C GLY A 145 6.02 14.46 -9.73
N ALA A 146 5.75 13.97 -8.50
CA ALA A 146 5.21 14.77 -7.40
C ALA A 146 3.85 15.43 -7.70
N LYS A 147 3.06 14.86 -8.59
CA LYS A 147 1.73 15.34 -8.98
C LYS A 147 0.70 14.22 -8.93
N LEU A 148 -0.53 14.60 -8.57
CA LEU A 148 -1.71 13.82 -8.91
C LEU A 148 -2.09 14.14 -10.35
N ASN A 149 -2.23 13.12 -11.17
CA ASN A 149 -2.56 13.22 -12.57
C ASN A 149 -3.76 12.34 -12.91
N LYS A 150 -4.38 12.58 -14.05
CA LYS A 150 -5.33 11.68 -14.70
C LYS A 150 -5.04 11.51 -16.19
N ILE A 151 -5.40 10.36 -16.72
CA ILE A 151 -5.36 10.04 -18.15
C ILE A 151 -6.61 9.27 -18.54
N SER A 152 -7.11 9.46 -19.77
CA SER A 152 -8.19 8.63 -20.29
C SER A 152 -7.75 7.18 -20.45
N VAL A 153 -8.62 6.22 -20.17
CA VAL A 153 -8.35 4.79 -20.37
C VAL A 153 -8.10 4.43 -21.86
N GLU A 154 -8.51 5.29 -22.79
CA GLU A 154 -8.24 5.15 -24.23
C GLU A 154 -6.93 5.83 -24.65
N GLY A 155 -6.20 6.43 -23.70
CA GLY A 155 -4.98 7.19 -23.96
C GLY A 155 -5.23 8.69 -24.16
N GLY A 156 -4.20 9.39 -24.63
CA GLY A 156 -4.23 10.84 -24.83
C GLY A 156 -3.26 11.57 -23.90
N SER A 157 -3.49 12.85 -23.67
CA SER A 157 -2.61 13.68 -22.85
C SER A 157 -2.87 13.46 -21.35
N VAL A 158 -1.80 13.40 -20.59
CA VAL A 158 -1.85 13.41 -19.10
C VAL A 158 -2.30 14.79 -18.64
N VAL A 159 -3.29 14.83 -17.76
CA VAL A 159 -3.85 16.05 -17.17
C VAL A 159 -3.43 16.14 -15.71
N PRO A 160 -2.60 17.10 -15.29
CA PRO A 160 -2.26 17.32 -13.90
C PRO A 160 -3.46 17.88 -13.13
N LEU A 161 -3.71 17.36 -11.94
CA LEU A 161 -4.82 17.77 -11.06
C LEU A 161 -4.34 18.62 -9.89
N ALA A 162 -3.24 18.21 -9.25
CA ALA A 162 -2.67 18.91 -8.10
C ALA A 162 -1.18 18.58 -7.92
N ASP A 163 -0.43 19.53 -7.36
CA ASP A 163 0.92 19.28 -6.87
C ASP A 163 0.85 18.56 -5.52
N LEU A 164 1.69 17.55 -5.36
CA LEU A 164 1.75 16.73 -4.14
C LEU A 164 3.09 16.97 -3.43
N VAL A 165 3.02 17.52 -2.25
CA VAL A 165 4.21 17.62 -1.38
C VAL A 165 4.53 16.20 -0.86
N ASN A 166 5.78 15.74 -1.05
CA ASN A 166 6.23 14.42 -0.61
C ASN A 166 5.41 13.25 -1.18
N SER A 167 5.31 13.19 -2.50
CA SER A 167 4.49 12.21 -3.25
C SER A 167 4.72 10.74 -2.87
N ILE A 168 5.87 10.37 -2.33
CA ILE A 168 6.19 9.00 -1.88
C ILE A 168 5.36 8.53 -0.67
N PHE A 169 4.73 9.45 0.06
CA PHE A 169 3.88 9.13 1.21
C PHE A 169 2.38 9.04 0.88
N TYR A 170 1.99 9.27 -0.38
CA TYR A 170 0.60 9.09 -0.79
C TYR A 170 0.31 7.62 -1.08
N VAL A 171 -0.62 7.05 -0.32
CA VAL A 171 -0.93 5.61 -0.33
C VAL A 171 -2.41 5.39 -0.53
N GLY A 172 -2.76 5.09 -1.78
CA GLY A 172 -4.13 4.84 -2.20
C GLY A 172 -4.96 6.11 -2.39
N ALA A 173 -5.91 6.01 -3.29
CA ALA A 173 -6.90 7.06 -3.54
C ALA A 173 -8.24 6.44 -3.94
N SER A 174 -9.31 7.21 -3.79
CA SER A 174 -10.65 6.85 -4.22
C SER A 174 -11.31 8.07 -4.87
N TRP A 175 -11.90 7.86 -6.03
CA TRP A 175 -12.59 8.90 -6.78
C TRP A 175 -14.11 8.79 -6.56
N GLY A 176 -14.72 9.86 -6.05
CA GLY A 176 -16.14 9.94 -5.75
C GLY A 176 -16.98 10.39 -6.95
N GLU A 177 -18.25 10.02 -6.93
CA GLU A 177 -19.24 10.45 -7.92
C GLU A 177 -19.50 11.97 -7.87
N ASP A 178 -19.14 12.61 -6.76
CA ASP A 178 -19.20 14.07 -6.53
C ASP A 178 -18.06 14.84 -7.22
N GLY A 179 -17.21 14.15 -7.99
CA GLY A 179 -16.05 14.74 -8.65
C GLY A 179 -14.87 15.05 -7.73
N ASN A 180 -14.86 14.55 -6.51
CA ASN A 180 -13.73 14.68 -5.61
C ASN A 180 -12.92 13.39 -5.53
N ILE A 181 -11.61 13.53 -5.31
CA ILE A 181 -10.68 12.44 -5.08
C ILE A 181 -10.23 12.52 -3.62
N VAL A 182 -10.43 11.46 -2.85
CA VAL A 182 -9.88 11.34 -1.50
C VAL A 182 -8.60 10.54 -1.57
N MET A 183 -7.51 11.09 -1.04
CA MET A 183 -6.19 10.46 -1.02
C MET A 183 -5.72 10.17 0.39
N GLY A 184 -5.07 9.01 0.56
CA GLY A 184 -4.40 8.63 1.78
C GLY A 184 -2.97 9.17 1.84
N GLN A 185 -2.53 9.52 3.05
CA GLN A 185 -1.17 9.94 3.35
C GLN A 185 -0.60 9.14 4.52
N PHE A 186 0.57 8.56 4.34
CA PHE A 186 1.17 7.70 5.37
C PHE A 186 1.60 8.46 6.65
N THR A 187 1.68 9.78 6.59
CA THR A 187 2.14 10.63 7.71
C THR A 187 1.15 11.72 8.09
N LYS A 188 -0.04 11.73 7.47
CA LYS A 188 -1.11 12.72 7.71
C LYS A 188 -2.48 12.05 7.69
N GLY A 189 -3.51 12.87 7.94
CA GLY A 189 -4.89 12.53 7.63
C GLY A 189 -5.16 12.45 6.13
N LEU A 190 -6.36 11.98 5.79
CA LEU A 190 -6.85 11.98 4.41
C LEU A 190 -7.06 13.40 3.89
N VAL A 191 -6.82 13.60 2.61
CA VAL A 191 -7.09 14.86 1.91
C VAL A 191 -8.06 14.65 0.76
N ARG A 192 -8.83 15.70 0.44
CA ARG A 192 -9.75 15.75 -0.71
C ARG A 192 -9.24 16.73 -1.75
N ILE A 193 -9.24 16.32 -3.01
CA ILE A 193 -8.75 17.08 -4.17
C ILE A 193 -9.82 17.05 -5.25
N PRO A 194 -10.21 18.19 -5.85
CA PRO A 194 -11.15 18.23 -6.98
C PRO A 194 -10.55 17.53 -8.22
N SER A 195 -11.32 16.68 -8.89
CA SER A 195 -10.89 15.97 -10.10
C SER A 195 -10.88 16.85 -11.37
N GLY A 196 -11.41 18.08 -11.27
CA GLY A 196 -11.34 19.08 -12.34
C GLY A 196 -9.97 19.74 -12.46
N GLY A 197 -9.10 19.60 -11.45
CA GLY A 197 -7.80 20.27 -11.38
C GLY A 197 -7.87 21.70 -10.85
N GLY A 198 -6.70 22.28 -10.53
CA GLY A 198 -6.55 23.67 -10.10
C GLY A 198 -7.06 24.00 -8.69
N GLY A 199 -7.55 23.02 -7.95
CA GLY A 199 -8.03 23.19 -6.56
C GLY A 199 -6.95 22.90 -5.52
N THR A 200 -7.06 23.56 -4.35
CA THR A 200 -6.25 23.25 -3.18
C THR A 200 -6.75 21.97 -2.50
N SER A 201 -5.84 21.16 -2.00
CA SER A 201 -6.19 20.00 -1.19
C SER A 201 -6.82 20.45 0.14
N MET A 202 -7.92 19.81 0.53
CA MET A 202 -8.61 20.07 1.80
C MET A 202 -8.50 18.84 2.70
N PRO A 203 -8.26 19.02 4.02
CA PRO A 203 -8.24 17.89 4.95
C PRO A 203 -9.64 17.25 5.06
N VAL A 204 -9.66 15.91 5.12
CA VAL A 204 -10.86 15.09 5.39
C VAL A 204 -10.81 14.53 6.79
N THR A 205 -9.62 14.11 7.24
CA THR A 205 -9.41 13.60 8.59
C THR A 205 -8.20 14.25 9.24
N GLU A 206 -8.23 14.34 10.57
CA GLU A 206 -7.08 14.69 11.41
C GLU A 206 -6.62 13.45 12.16
N LEU A 207 -5.32 13.39 12.48
CA LEU A 207 -4.75 12.29 13.26
C LEU A 207 -5.19 12.41 14.72
N ALA A 208 -5.69 11.32 15.29
CA ALA A 208 -5.90 11.24 16.74
C ALA A 208 -4.57 11.01 17.47
N SER A 209 -4.58 11.18 18.80
CA SER A 209 -3.39 10.93 19.62
C SER A 209 -2.89 9.49 19.43
N GLY A 210 -1.62 9.36 19.04
CA GLY A 210 -0.98 8.08 18.76
C GLY A 210 -1.15 7.58 17.33
N GLU A 211 -1.96 8.21 16.48
CA GLU A 211 -2.00 7.89 15.04
C GLU A 211 -0.83 8.54 14.30
N VAL A 212 -0.28 7.82 13.33
CA VAL A 212 0.85 8.29 12.50
C VAL A 212 0.45 8.59 11.06
N GLY A 213 -0.71 8.10 10.59
CA GLY A 213 -1.19 8.35 9.24
C GLY A 213 -2.47 7.62 8.86
N HIS A 214 -3.15 8.12 7.83
CA HIS A 214 -4.35 7.53 7.24
C HIS A 214 -4.12 7.23 5.76
N ALA A 215 -4.47 6.02 5.34
CA ALA A 215 -4.20 5.56 3.98
C ALA A 215 -5.29 4.64 3.42
N LEU A 216 -5.16 4.33 2.12
CA LEU A 216 -5.98 3.35 1.39
C LEU A 216 -7.50 3.66 1.49
N PRO A 217 -7.91 4.90 1.23
CA PRO A 217 -9.31 5.29 1.35
C PRO A 217 -10.20 4.60 0.31
N GLN A 218 -11.47 4.41 0.67
CA GLN A 218 -12.56 4.15 -0.25
C GLN A 218 -13.76 5.01 0.11
N ILE A 219 -14.22 5.83 -0.82
CA ILE A 219 -15.48 6.55 -0.70
C ILE A 219 -16.62 5.54 -0.83
N LEU A 220 -17.55 5.53 0.13
CA LEU A 220 -18.74 4.68 0.09
C LEU A 220 -19.74 5.17 -0.96
N PRO A 221 -20.59 4.29 -1.51
CA PRO A 221 -21.65 4.67 -2.43
C PRO A 221 -22.47 5.85 -1.88
N GLY A 222 -22.83 6.78 -2.77
CA GLY A 222 -23.53 8.02 -2.40
C GLY A 222 -22.65 9.10 -1.77
N GLY A 223 -21.33 8.88 -1.63
CA GLY A 223 -20.37 9.92 -1.21
C GLY A 223 -20.51 10.41 0.23
N LYS A 224 -21.23 9.69 1.11
CA LYS A 224 -21.54 10.14 2.48
C LYS A 224 -20.47 9.82 3.51
N ALA A 225 -19.63 8.83 3.23
CA ALA A 225 -18.60 8.38 4.17
C ALA A 225 -17.38 7.81 3.44
N VAL A 226 -16.26 7.70 4.16
CA VAL A 226 -14.99 7.16 3.66
C VAL A 226 -14.48 6.09 4.63
N LEU A 227 -14.23 4.88 4.08
CA LEU A 227 -13.45 3.84 4.76
C LEU A 227 -11.95 4.14 4.57
N PHE A 228 -11.14 3.83 5.56
CA PHE A 228 -9.69 4.00 5.48
C PHE A 228 -8.94 3.14 6.51
N ALA A 229 -7.65 2.96 6.30
CA ALA A 229 -6.74 2.38 7.29
C ALA A 229 -6.08 3.50 8.10
N ALA A 230 -6.18 3.44 9.43
CA ALA A 230 -5.48 4.32 10.37
C ALA A 230 -4.33 3.56 11.03
N TYR A 231 -3.13 4.14 11.02
CA TYR A 231 -1.90 3.54 11.53
C TYR A 231 -1.47 4.23 12.82
N THR A 232 -1.13 3.44 13.84
CA THR A 232 -0.62 3.92 15.12
C THR A 232 0.88 3.68 15.30
N SER A 233 1.48 2.88 14.43
CA SER A 233 2.92 2.61 14.40
C SER A 233 3.35 2.19 13.00
N PRO A 234 4.66 2.10 12.76
CA PRO A 234 5.17 1.45 11.55
C PRO A 234 4.83 -0.05 11.45
N ASP A 235 4.26 -0.71 12.45
CA ASP A 235 3.85 -2.11 12.40
C ASP A 235 2.42 -2.24 11.82
N PRO A 236 2.20 -3.08 10.76
CA PRO A 236 0.88 -3.26 10.15
C PRO A 236 -0.17 -3.86 11.07
N ASP A 237 0.24 -4.61 12.09
CA ASP A 237 -0.70 -5.23 13.03
C ASP A 237 -1.39 -4.20 13.94
N ASN A 238 -0.79 -3.03 14.08
CA ASN A 238 -1.33 -1.92 14.85
C ASN A 238 -2.18 -0.96 14.00
N ALA A 239 -2.50 -1.32 12.76
CA ALA A 239 -3.46 -0.57 11.96
C ALA A 239 -4.90 -0.91 12.38
N SER A 240 -5.82 0.01 12.11
CA SER A 240 -7.26 -0.22 12.26
C SER A 240 -8.01 0.22 11.01
N ILE A 241 -9.07 -0.50 10.67
CA ILE A 241 -10.02 -0.03 9.66
C ILE A 241 -11.01 0.89 10.35
N GLN A 242 -11.12 2.09 9.82
CA GLN A 242 -12.03 3.12 10.32
C GLN A 242 -12.94 3.63 9.21
N VAL A 243 -14.04 4.25 9.61
CA VAL A 243 -14.96 4.97 8.74
C VAL A 243 -15.18 6.37 9.28
N ILE A 244 -15.23 7.36 8.39
CA ILE A 244 -15.61 8.74 8.72
C ILE A 244 -16.86 9.13 7.95
N SER A 245 -17.85 9.68 8.62
CA SER A 245 -18.99 10.34 8.01
C SER A 245 -18.58 11.71 7.51
N LEU A 246 -18.80 12.01 6.24
CA LEU A 246 -18.48 13.30 5.64
C LEU A 246 -19.49 14.40 5.97
N ALA A 247 -20.66 14.02 6.53
CA ALA A 247 -21.69 14.97 6.92
C ALA A 247 -21.39 15.67 8.26
N ASP A 248 -20.87 14.93 9.22
CA ASP A 248 -20.67 15.41 10.59
C ASP A 248 -19.28 15.15 11.16
N GLY A 249 -18.37 14.57 10.36
CA GLY A 249 -16.98 14.29 10.75
C GLY A 249 -16.82 13.19 11.79
N ARG A 250 -17.88 12.46 12.17
CA ARG A 250 -17.80 11.38 13.15
C ARG A 250 -17.01 10.20 12.60
N ARG A 251 -16.06 9.71 13.40
CA ARG A 251 -15.23 8.54 13.09
C ARG A 251 -15.64 7.36 13.95
N LYS A 252 -15.62 6.16 13.36
CA LYS A 252 -15.80 4.88 14.05
C LYS A 252 -14.68 3.92 13.65
N THR A 253 -14.11 3.19 14.62
CA THR A 253 -13.25 2.03 14.36
C THR A 253 -14.13 0.81 14.11
N LEU A 254 -13.93 0.15 12.98
CA LEU A 254 -14.70 -1.03 12.57
C LEU A 254 -13.96 -2.32 12.90
N VAL A 255 -12.63 -2.34 12.68
CA VAL A 255 -11.78 -3.53 12.87
C VAL A 255 -10.40 -3.10 13.35
N HIS A 256 -9.79 -3.88 14.24
CA HIS A 256 -8.38 -3.76 14.62
C HIS A 256 -7.54 -4.80 13.85
N GLY A 257 -6.33 -4.42 13.44
CA GLY A 257 -5.41 -5.31 12.75
C GLY A 257 -5.74 -5.54 11.27
N GLY A 258 -6.03 -4.50 10.50
CA GLY A 258 -6.34 -4.64 9.07
C GLY A 258 -5.99 -3.44 8.23
N THR A 259 -5.78 -3.66 6.93
CA THR A 259 -5.47 -2.65 5.93
C THR A 259 -6.25 -2.89 4.62
N SER A 260 -6.16 -1.97 3.67
CA SER A 260 -6.78 -2.08 2.34
C SER A 260 -8.30 -2.35 2.40
N PRO A 261 -9.08 -1.55 3.14
CA PRO A 261 -10.52 -1.78 3.26
C PRO A 261 -11.22 -1.58 1.91
N ARG A 262 -12.22 -2.44 1.64
CA ARG A 262 -13.13 -2.33 0.50
C ARG A 262 -14.55 -2.66 0.95
N TYR A 263 -15.47 -1.78 0.66
CA TYR A 263 -16.90 -2.06 0.76
C TYR A 263 -17.38 -2.71 -0.54
N LEU A 264 -18.07 -3.80 -0.41
CA LEU A 264 -18.67 -4.55 -1.51
C LEU A 264 -20.18 -4.73 -1.25
N ALA A 265 -20.99 -4.21 -2.17
CA ALA A 265 -22.44 -4.47 -2.17
C ALA A 265 -22.72 -5.70 -3.01
N THR A 266 -23.27 -6.74 -2.41
CA THR A 266 -23.70 -7.93 -3.12
C THR A 266 -25.09 -7.74 -3.77
N SER A 267 -25.43 -8.56 -4.76
CA SER A 267 -26.66 -8.40 -5.57
C SER A 267 -27.97 -8.52 -4.78
N ASP A 268 -27.94 -9.07 -3.58
CA ASP A 268 -29.06 -9.14 -2.63
C ASP A 268 -29.20 -7.89 -1.74
N GLY A 269 -28.35 -6.87 -1.96
CA GLY A 269 -28.32 -5.64 -1.18
C GLY A 269 -27.53 -5.76 0.13
N ALA A 270 -26.94 -6.93 0.42
CA ALA A 270 -26.07 -7.08 1.59
C ALA A 270 -24.73 -6.38 1.37
N GLY A 271 -24.27 -5.65 2.38
CA GLY A 271 -22.97 -4.99 2.40
C GLY A 271 -21.92 -5.82 3.12
N HIS A 272 -20.72 -5.86 2.57
CA HIS A 272 -19.57 -6.49 3.21
C HIS A 272 -18.37 -5.52 3.24
N LEU A 273 -17.72 -5.44 4.39
CA LEU A 273 -16.38 -4.86 4.50
C LEU A 273 -15.38 -5.99 4.28
N VAL A 274 -14.59 -5.87 3.22
CA VAL A 274 -13.45 -6.76 2.92
C VAL A 274 -12.17 -6.00 3.21
N TYR A 275 -11.21 -6.64 3.86
CA TYR A 275 -9.93 -6.03 4.19
C TYR A 275 -8.83 -7.07 4.24
N SER A 276 -7.58 -6.64 4.16
CA SER A 276 -6.42 -7.53 4.26
C SER A 276 -5.77 -7.47 5.63
N ASN A 277 -5.38 -8.63 6.15
CA ASN A 277 -4.38 -8.74 7.20
C ASN A 277 -3.29 -9.68 6.71
N ARG A 278 -2.05 -9.16 6.54
CA ARG A 278 -0.85 -9.91 6.12
C ARG A 278 -1.04 -10.82 4.89
N GLY A 279 -1.81 -10.36 3.89
CA GLY A 279 -2.04 -11.11 2.65
C GLY A 279 -3.17 -12.13 2.70
N THR A 280 -3.89 -12.24 3.82
CA THR A 280 -5.19 -12.91 3.91
C THR A 280 -6.30 -11.87 3.83
N LEU A 281 -7.29 -12.06 2.95
CA LEU A 281 -8.52 -11.26 2.94
C LEU A 281 -9.51 -11.81 3.95
N PHE A 282 -10.06 -10.90 4.72
CA PHE A 282 -11.17 -11.13 5.63
C PHE A 282 -12.39 -10.37 5.13
N ALA A 283 -13.56 -10.91 5.40
CA ALA A 283 -14.83 -10.25 5.15
C ALA A 283 -15.70 -10.26 6.43
N ILE A 284 -16.46 -9.18 6.60
CA ILE A 284 -17.42 -9.02 7.69
C ILE A 284 -18.65 -8.31 7.15
N PRO A 285 -19.89 -8.67 7.54
CA PRO A 285 -21.10 -7.93 7.17
C PRO A 285 -20.98 -6.46 7.61
N PHE A 286 -21.31 -5.54 6.73
CA PHE A 286 -21.18 -4.11 6.98
C PHE A 286 -22.42 -3.35 6.46
N ASP A 287 -22.98 -2.54 7.32
CA ASP A 287 -24.11 -1.66 7.02
C ASP A 287 -23.57 -0.26 6.69
N PRO A 288 -23.64 0.19 5.43
CA PRO A 288 -23.11 1.48 5.01
C PRO A 288 -23.94 2.68 5.49
N ASP A 289 -25.22 2.48 5.84
CA ASP A 289 -26.09 3.55 6.35
C ASP A 289 -25.88 3.78 7.84
N GLN A 290 -25.66 2.71 8.61
CA GLN A 290 -25.36 2.77 10.04
C GLN A 290 -23.87 2.95 10.32
N LEU A 291 -23.01 2.74 9.31
CA LEU A 291 -21.55 2.69 9.42
C LEU A 291 -21.09 1.69 10.50
N GLU A 292 -21.64 0.47 10.43
CA GLU A 292 -21.39 -0.58 11.43
C GLU A 292 -21.03 -1.92 10.79
N ALA A 293 -19.97 -2.53 11.32
CA ALA A 293 -19.62 -3.92 11.05
C ALA A 293 -20.30 -4.84 12.06
N ARG A 294 -20.83 -6.00 11.61
CA ARG A 294 -21.58 -6.92 12.47
C ARG A 294 -20.99 -8.32 12.45
N GLY A 295 -20.79 -8.90 13.61
CA GLY A 295 -20.24 -10.25 13.75
C GLY A 295 -18.72 -10.29 13.79
N ALA A 296 -18.14 -11.47 13.55
CA ALA A 296 -16.70 -11.71 13.53
C ALA A 296 -16.17 -11.74 12.09
N PRO A 297 -14.94 -11.25 11.83
CA PRO A 297 -14.31 -11.38 10.53
C PRO A 297 -14.07 -12.85 10.13
N ILE A 298 -14.36 -13.19 8.89
CA ILE A 298 -14.17 -14.52 8.33
C ILE A 298 -13.10 -14.47 7.23
N PRO A 299 -12.06 -15.34 7.26
CA PRO A 299 -11.08 -15.40 6.18
C PRO A 299 -11.74 -15.95 4.90
N VAL A 300 -11.55 -15.23 3.78
CA VAL A 300 -12.19 -15.58 2.50
C VAL A 300 -11.20 -15.91 1.40
N LEU A 301 -9.97 -15.40 1.47
CA LEU A 301 -8.93 -15.67 0.47
C LEU A 301 -7.55 -15.47 1.07
N ASP A 302 -6.64 -16.42 0.80
CA ASP A 302 -5.25 -16.39 1.24
C ASP A 302 -4.28 -16.11 0.09
N ALA A 303 -3.02 -15.89 0.43
CA ALA A 303 -1.91 -15.73 -0.50
C ALA A 303 -2.04 -14.57 -1.47
N ILE A 304 -2.62 -13.45 -1.03
CA ILE A 304 -2.61 -12.20 -1.79
C ILE A 304 -1.28 -11.47 -1.60
N GLY A 305 -0.75 -10.92 -2.68
CA GLY A 305 0.43 -10.07 -2.64
C GLY A 305 0.23 -8.92 -1.66
N TYR A 306 1.18 -8.74 -0.75
CA TYR A 306 1.11 -7.74 0.30
C TYR A 306 2.42 -6.99 0.43
N GLY A 307 2.37 -5.69 0.19
CA GLY A 307 3.53 -4.82 0.32
C GLY A 307 3.78 -4.43 1.78
N THR A 308 4.89 -4.87 2.36
CA THR A 308 5.22 -4.59 3.78
C THR A 308 5.57 -3.13 4.04
N GLN A 309 6.07 -2.41 3.04
CA GLN A 309 6.46 -1.00 3.19
C GLN A 309 5.26 -0.07 3.35
N PHE A 310 4.26 -0.19 2.48
CA PHE A 310 3.05 0.63 2.49
C PHE A 310 1.82 -0.13 2.96
N ARG A 311 1.98 -1.41 3.30
CA ARG A 311 0.95 -2.28 3.87
C ARG A 311 -0.31 -2.41 3.02
N ALA A 312 -0.13 -2.28 1.71
CA ALA A 312 -1.18 -2.39 0.73
C ALA A 312 -1.26 -3.82 0.19
N ALA A 313 -2.45 -4.39 0.22
CA ALA A 313 -2.72 -5.64 -0.45
C ALA A 313 -2.92 -5.42 -1.95
N GLN A 314 -2.44 -6.35 -2.76
CA GLN A 314 -2.45 -6.28 -4.21
C GLN A 314 -3.72 -6.93 -4.77
N PHE A 315 -4.87 -6.29 -4.55
CA PHE A 315 -6.16 -6.72 -5.08
C PHE A 315 -7.06 -5.53 -5.41
N ASP A 316 -8.01 -5.76 -6.28
CA ASP A 316 -9.12 -4.84 -6.56
C ASP A 316 -10.38 -5.65 -6.93
N VAL A 317 -11.56 -5.04 -6.80
CA VAL A 317 -12.84 -5.70 -7.01
C VAL A 317 -13.78 -4.81 -7.80
N SER A 318 -14.36 -5.35 -8.88
CA SER A 318 -15.39 -4.67 -9.67
C SER A 318 -16.74 -4.68 -8.94
N ARG A 319 -17.64 -3.77 -9.34
CA ARG A 319 -19.04 -3.78 -8.88
C ARG A 319 -19.82 -5.00 -9.39
N SER A 320 -19.31 -5.68 -10.43
CA SER A 320 -19.89 -6.93 -10.96
C SER A 320 -19.48 -8.19 -10.18
N GLY A 321 -18.61 -8.07 -9.16
CA GLY A 321 -18.17 -9.20 -8.33
C GLY A 321 -16.98 -9.97 -8.89
N THR A 322 -16.21 -9.38 -9.79
CA THR A 322 -14.92 -9.91 -10.22
C THR A 322 -13.81 -9.34 -9.34
N LEU A 323 -13.07 -10.21 -8.65
CA LEU A 323 -11.88 -9.83 -7.90
C LEU A 323 -10.64 -10.15 -8.73
N VAL A 324 -9.74 -9.19 -8.86
CA VAL A 324 -8.40 -9.37 -9.44
C VAL A 324 -7.35 -9.20 -8.36
N TYR A 325 -6.32 -10.06 -8.35
CA TYR A 325 -5.23 -9.97 -7.39
C TYR A 325 -3.92 -10.52 -7.93
N ARG A 326 -2.83 -10.08 -7.32
CA ARG A 326 -1.52 -10.71 -7.51
C ARG A 326 -1.29 -11.75 -6.43
N LEU A 327 -0.74 -12.90 -6.84
CA LEU A 327 -0.30 -13.89 -5.87
C LEU A 327 0.86 -13.35 -5.04
N GLY A 328 0.77 -13.51 -3.73
CA GLY A 328 1.86 -13.27 -2.81
C GLY A 328 2.43 -14.60 -2.32
N GLY A 329 3.73 -14.79 -2.41
CA GLY A 329 4.40 -15.70 -1.50
C GLY A 329 4.32 -15.09 -0.09
N GLY A 330 3.86 -15.84 0.90
CA GLY A 330 3.61 -15.38 2.26
C GLY A 330 4.80 -14.59 2.84
N SER A 331 4.54 -13.34 3.20
CA SER A 331 5.44 -12.24 3.53
C SER A 331 5.89 -11.45 2.30
N GLY A 332 5.47 -10.23 2.19
CA GLY A 332 5.60 -9.23 1.10
C GLY A 332 6.95 -8.94 0.44
N MET A 333 7.97 -9.70 0.74
CA MET A 333 9.13 -10.02 -0.08
C MET A 333 9.19 -11.53 -0.16
N GLY A 334 9.22 -12.11 -1.37
CA GLY A 334 9.49 -13.52 -1.57
C GLY A 334 10.71 -13.95 -0.75
N MET A 335 10.82 -15.24 -0.45
CA MET A 335 12.03 -15.75 0.21
C MET A 335 13.26 -15.28 -0.58
N THR A 336 14.22 -14.74 0.15
CA THR A 336 15.47 -14.21 -0.41
C THR A 336 16.65 -15.03 0.11
N THR A 337 17.76 -14.95 -0.60
CA THR A 337 19.08 -15.40 -0.15
C THR A 337 20.05 -14.22 -0.18
N VAL A 338 21.17 -14.35 0.48
CA VAL A 338 22.23 -13.36 0.36
C VAL A 338 23.35 -13.94 -0.51
N GLN A 339 23.78 -13.16 -1.50
CA GLN A 339 24.79 -13.58 -2.46
C GLN A 339 25.90 -12.53 -2.56
N TRP A 340 27.10 -12.97 -2.91
CA TRP A 340 28.13 -12.12 -3.43
C TRP A 340 27.86 -11.83 -4.91
N LEU A 341 27.98 -10.58 -5.30
CA LEU A 341 27.99 -10.15 -6.70
C LEU A 341 29.34 -9.49 -6.99
N ASN A 342 30.11 -10.05 -7.90
CA ASN A 342 31.36 -9.47 -8.35
C ASN A 342 31.09 -8.39 -9.39
N GLY A 343 31.59 -7.18 -9.16
CA GLY A 343 31.34 -6.04 -10.04
C GLY A 343 31.95 -6.19 -11.43
N ALA A 344 33.15 -6.71 -11.55
CA ALA A 344 33.86 -6.82 -12.82
C ALA A 344 33.30 -7.95 -13.71
N SER A 345 32.93 -9.09 -13.12
CA SER A 345 32.48 -10.28 -13.87
C SER A 345 30.96 -10.47 -13.87
N GLY A 346 30.23 -9.79 -13.00
CA GLY A 346 28.82 -10.05 -12.78
C GLY A 346 28.51 -11.42 -12.15
N LYS A 347 29.57 -12.18 -11.75
CA LYS A 347 29.42 -13.52 -11.17
C LYS A 347 28.75 -13.45 -9.81
N LYS A 348 27.77 -14.31 -9.60
CA LYS A 348 27.06 -14.46 -8.33
C LYS A 348 27.56 -15.72 -7.62
N GLU A 349 27.77 -15.61 -6.31
CA GLU A 349 28.17 -16.73 -5.45
C GLU A 349 27.36 -16.68 -4.15
N PRO A 350 26.88 -17.82 -3.62
CA PRO A 350 26.15 -17.83 -2.37
C PRO A 350 27.00 -17.27 -1.22
N LEU A 351 26.43 -16.33 -0.46
CA LEU A 351 26.96 -15.88 0.81
C LEU A 351 26.19 -16.55 1.97
N TRP A 352 24.86 -16.53 1.88
CA TRP A 352 23.96 -17.24 2.77
C TRP A 352 22.81 -17.84 1.95
N ALA A 353 22.87 -19.15 1.70
CA ALA A 353 21.96 -19.83 0.78
C ALA A 353 20.61 -20.23 1.41
N LYS A 354 20.47 -20.19 2.74
CA LYS A 354 19.20 -20.54 3.40
C LYS A 354 18.15 -19.46 3.05
N PRO A 355 17.00 -19.86 2.50
CA PRO A 355 15.92 -18.92 2.21
C PRO A 355 15.38 -18.25 3.47
N GLY A 356 15.08 -16.97 3.38
CA GLY A 356 14.50 -16.17 4.47
C GLY A 356 14.03 -14.81 3.95
N SER A 357 13.39 -14.03 4.79
CA SER A 357 13.00 -12.65 4.45
C SER A 357 14.08 -11.68 4.94
N TYR A 358 15.11 -11.51 4.12
CA TYR A 358 16.30 -10.69 4.41
C TYR A 358 16.20 -9.32 3.76
N THR A 359 16.66 -8.27 4.47
CA THR A 359 16.78 -6.89 3.96
C THR A 359 17.97 -6.19 4.61
N MET A 360 18.35 -5.03 4.07
CA MET A 360 19.32 -4.12 4.67
C MET A 360 20.66 -4.79 5.02
N PRO A 361 21.31 -5.48 4.08
CA PRO A 361 22.63 -6.05 4.34
C PRO A 361 23.63 -4.94 4.65
N ARG A 362 24.45 -5.13 5.68
CA ARG A 362 25.54 -4.22 6.07
C ARG A 362 26.75 -5.02 6.51
N LEU A 363 27.83 -4.88 5.78
CA LEU A 363 29.10 -5.54 6.10
C LEU A 363 29.82 -4.78 7.20
N SER A 364 30.41 -5.52 8.13
CA SER A 364 31.31 -4.95 9.14
C SER A 364 32.51 -4.28 8.48
N PRO A 365 33.16 -3.28 9.12
CA PRO A 365 34.33 -2.60 8.57
C PRO A 365 35.48 -3.53 8.18
N ASP A 366 35.65 -4.66 8.88
CA ASP A 366 36.63 -5.71 8.59
C ASP A 366 36.15 -6.74 7.54
N GLY A 367 34.89 -6.64 7.08
CA GLY A 367 34.28 -7.54 6.10
C GLY A 367 34.05 -8.98 6.59
N GLN A 368 34.11 -9.23 7.89
CA GLN A 368 34.00 -10.60 8.42
C GLN A 368 32.62 -10.95 8.94
N ARG A 369 31.79 -9.96 9.13
CA ARG A 369 30.40 -10.12 9.60
C ARG A 369 29.44 -9.33 8.72
N LEU A 370 28.21 -9.83 8.63
CA LEU A 370 27.12 -9.19 7.90
C LEU A 370 25.95 -9.01 8.87
N ALA A 371 25.51 -7.79 9.05
CA ALA A 371 24.25 -7.47 9.73
C ALA A 371 23.11 -7.44 8.72
N LEU A 372 21.96 -7.96 9.08
CA LEU A 372 20.74 -8.05 8.26
C LEU A 372 19.53 -7.69 9.10
N SER A 373 18.54 -7.05 8.48
CA SER A 373 17.17 -7.08 9.00
C SER A 373 16.49 -8.35 8.49
N VAL A 374 15.94 -9.16 9.40
CA VAL A 374 15.27 -10.42 9.07
C VAL A 374 13.85 -10.39 9.61
N ASN A 375 12.89 -10.67 8.73
CA ASN A 375 11.49 -10.79 9.12
C ASN A 375 11.14 -12.27 9.36
N GLU A 376 10.79 -12.62 10.58
CA GLU A 376 10.26 -13.94 10.95
C GLU A 376 8.90 -13.77 11.63
N GLY A 377 7.87 -14.43 11.09
CA GLY A 377 6.53 -14.38 11.66
C GLY A 377 5.88 -12.99 11.69
N GLY A 378 6.30 -12.08 10.78
CA GLY A 378 5.81 -10.70 10.70
C GLY A 378 6.55 -9.71 11.61
N ARG A 379 7.56 -10.16 12.32
CA ARG A 379 8.43 -9.33 13.17
C ARG A 379 9.81 -9.20 12.54
N GLU A 380 10.31 -8.00 12.44
CA GLU A 380 11.62 -7.71 11.87
C GLU A 380 12.62 -7.49 13.01
N ASP A 381 13.78 -8.16 12.97
CA ASP A 381 14.85 -8.01 13.95
C ASP A 381 16.21 -7.97 13.25
N VAL A 382 17.22 -7.48 13.97
CA VAL A 382 18.60 -7.47 13.49
C VAL A 382 19.25 -8.82 13.77
N TRP A 383 19.86 -9.39 12.73
CA TRP A 383 20.62 -10.64 12.80
C TRP A 383 22.05 -10.42 12.34
N LEU A 384 22.97 -11.22 12.86
CA LEU A 384 24.38 -11.24 12.46
C LEU A 384 24.73 -12.56 11.81
N TYR A 385 25.38 -12.48 10.67
CA TYR A 385 26.04 -13.60 10.02
C TYR A 385 27.57 -13.47 10.15
N ASP A 386 28.20 -14.46 10.78
CA ASP A 386 29.66 -14.60 10.86
C ASP A 386 30.14 -15.37 9.62
N LEU A 387 30.89 -14.69 8.75
CA LEU A 387 31.35 -15.25 7.48
C LEU A 387 32.39 -16.36 7.67
N ARG A 388 33.16 -16.30 8.75
CA ARG A 388 34.20 -17.32 9.05
C ARG A 388 33.59 -18.62 9.58
N ARG A 389 32.56 -18.50 10.42
CA ARG A 389 31.89 -19.63 11.05
C ARG A 389 30.73 -20.15 10.24
N ALA A 390 30.34 -19.44 9.19
CA ALA A 390 29.11 -19.69 8.42
C ALA A 390 27.87 -19.84 9.31
N ALA A 391 27.78 -19.00 10.34
CA ALA A 391 26.74 -19.08 11.36
C ALA A 391 25.96 -17.75 11.43
N MET A 392 24.62 -17.85 11.49
CA MET A 392 23.72 -16.72 11.64
C MET A 392 23.05 -16.78 13.02
N GLY A 393 23.06 -15.67 13.73
CA GLY A 393 22.43 -15.52 15.03
C GLY A 393 21.58 -14.25 15.11
N ARG A 394 20.50 -14.31 15.87
CA ARG A 394 19.65 -13.16 16.15
C ARG A 394 20.31 -12.26 17.19
N LEU A 395 20.39 -10.96 16.90
CA LEU A 395 21.04 -9.98 17.78
C LEU A 395 20.02 -9.21 18.62
N THR A 396 18.82 -8.96 18.09
CA THR A 396 17.77 -8.17 18.76
C THR A 396 16.45 -8.93 18.83
N LEU A 397 15.56 -8.53 19.76
CA LEU A 397 14.31 -9.22 20.05
C LEU A 397 13.09 -8.27 20.10
N GLY A 398 13.27 -6.96 19.84
CA GLY A 398 12.29 -5.91 20.07
C GLY A 398 11.55 -5.38 18.84
N GLY A 399 11.83 -5.91 17.63
CA GLY A 399 11.28 -5.37 16.38
C GLY A 399 12.18 -4.30 15.75
N GLU A 400 13.49 -4.43 15.96
CA GLU A 400 14.54 -3.52 15.50
C GLU A 400 14.96 -3.80 14.07
N ARG A 401 15.37 -2.75 13.36
CA ARG A 401 15.70 -2.81 11.92
C ARG A 401 16.71 -1.75 11.51
N ASN A 402 17.15 -1.79 10.24
CA ASN A 402 18.09 -0.83 9.64
C ASN A 402 19.43 -0.78 10.38
N PRO A 403 20.18 -1.89 10.46
CA PRO A 403 21.43 -1.92 11.18
C PRO A 403 22.51 -1.07 10.49
N THR A 404 23.36 -0.42 11.26
CA THR A 404 24.53 0.33 10.81
C THR A 404 25.70 0.08 11.75
N TRP A 405 26.85 -0.30 11.21
CA TRP A 405 28.05 -0.58 11.99
C TRP A 405 28.75 0.70 12.43
N SER A 406 29.23 0.73 13.68
CA SER A 406 30.16 1.77 14.12
C SER A 406 31.49 1.68 13.37
N ARG A 407 32.15 2.80 13.25
CA ARG A 407 33.50 2.92 12.67
C ARG A 407 34.52 3.33 13.77
N PRO A 408 35.79 3.03 13.60
CA PRO A 408 36.41 2.24 12.53
C PRO A 408 36.36 0.73 12.76
N ASP A 409 36.11 0.26 13.97
CA ASP A 409 36.35 -1.12 14.44
C ASP A 409 35.11 -2.05 14.43
N GLY A 410 33.91 -1.51 14.19
CA GLY A 410 32.68 -2.29 14.15
C GLY A 410 32.32 -2.95 15.50
N ARG A 411 32.65 -2.31 16.63
CA ARG A 411 32.28 -2.83 17.97
C ARG A 411 30.82 -2.74 18.28
N TYR A 412 30.12 -1.78 17.69
CA TYR A 412 28.71 -1.52 17.95
C TYR A 412 27.90 -1.59 16.68
N ILE A 413 26.62 -1.92 16.84
CA ILE A 413 25.59 -1.79 15.80
C ILE A 413 24.53 -0.85 16.33
N VAL A 414 24.23 0.19 15.55
CA VAL A 414 23.13 1.12 15.78
C VAL A 414 21.99 0.72 14.84
N PHE A 415 20.76 0.79 15.31
CA PHE A 415 19.58 0.41 14.57
C PHE A 415 18.37 1.26 14.95
N SER A 416 17.36 1.28 14.07
CA SER A 416 16.06 1.89 14.39
C SER A 416 15.33 1.06 15.42
N ALA A 417 14.96 1.67 16.54
CA ALA A 417 14.14 1.03 17.55
C ALA A 417 12.66 1.10 17.19
N SER A 418 11.88 0.10 17.61
CA SER A 418 10.43 0.08 17.40
C SER A 418 9.78 1.23 18.19
N GLY A 419 9.42 2.31 17.47
CA GLY A 419 8.58 3.40 17.99
C GLY A 419 9.29 4.56 18.72
N VAL A 420 10.64 4.53 18.95
CA VAL A 420 11.31 5.52 19.79
C VAL A 420 12.78 5.76 19.42
N GLY A 421 13.02 6.39 18.25
CA GLY A 421 14.38 6.82 17.92
C GLY A 421 15.31 5.67 17.51
N MET A 422 16.55 5.72 17.96
CA MET A 422 17.60 4.73 17.66
C MET A 422 18.11 4.08 18.94
N SER A 423 18.50 2.81 18.82
CA SER A 423 19.20 2.06 19.87
C SER A 423 20.51 1.48 19.35
N TRP A 424 21.37 1.05 20.24
CA TRP A 424 22.63 0.40 19.93
C TRP A 424 22.86 -0.85 20.79
N THR A 425 23.65 -1.76 20.30
CA THR A 425 24.13 -2.93 21.06
C THR A 425 25.55 -3.26 20.65
N ARG A 426 26.23 -4.09 21.44
CA ARG A 426 27.56 -4.61 21.10
C ARG A 426 27.45 -5.65 20.00
N ALA A 427 28.34 -5.57 19.05
CA ALA A 427 28.34 -6.47 17.89
C ALA A 427 28.84 -7.90 18.24
N ASP A 428 29.33 -8.14 19.44
CA ASP A 428 29.64 -9.47 19.97
C ASP A 428 28.42 -10.17 20.58
N GLY A 429 27.26 -9.49 20.63
CA GLY A 429 26.03 -10.00 21.24
C GLY A 429 26.02 -9.93 22.76
N SER A 430 27.02 -9.29 23.39
CA SER A 430 27.04 -9.11 24.84
C SER A 430 26.24 -7.88 25.27
N GLY A 431 25.36 -8.07 26.26
CA GLY A 431 24.50 -7.00 26.81
C GLY A 431 23.20 -6.81 26.03
N GLU A 432 22.26 -6.13 26.68
CA GLU A 432 20.96 -5.78 26.10
C GLU A 432 21.06 -4.49 25.24
N PRO A 433 20.18 -4.33 24.21
CA PRO A 433 20.06 -3.08 23.48
C PRO A 433 19.86 -1.88 24.38
N GLN A 434 20.60 -0.79 24.12
CA GLN A 434 20.53 0.45 24.88
C GLN A 434 20.01 1.59 23.99
N PRO A 435 19.15 2.48 24.50
CA PRO A 435 18.71 3.65 23.73
C PRO A 435 19.88 4.58 23.41
N LEU A 436 19.99 5.00 22.16
CA LEU A 436 20.96 6.02 21.70
C LEU A 436 20.31 7.39 21.62
N THR A 437 19.08 7.45 21.11
CA THR A 437 18.30 8.67 21.02
C THR A 437 16.87 8.41 21.51
N GLN A 438 16.21 9.49 21.95
CA GLN A 438 14.79 9.46 22.26
C GLN A 438 14.08 10.45 21.33
N SER A 439 13.23 9.96 20.46
CA SER A 439 12.47 10.78 19.52
C SER A 439 11.09 10.18 19.29
N LYS A 440 10.08 11.04 19.14
CA LYS A 440 8.75 10.61 18.66
C LYS A 440 8.74 10.33 17.15
N ASN A 441 9.79 10.78 16.46
CA ASN A 441 9.94 10.64 15.01
C ASN A 441 10.67 9.33 14.68
N VAL A 442 10.39 8.81 13.50
CA VAL A 442 11.13 7.66 12.96
C VAL A 442 12.54 8.10 12.59
N GLN A 443 13.53 7.47 13.20
CA GLN A 443 14.94 7.69 12.94
C GLN A 443 15.58 6.46 12.28
N ILE A 444 16.33 6.67 11.20
CA ILE A 444 16.98 5.60 10.43
C ILE A 444 18.48 5.90 10.38
N PRO A 445 19.32 5.14 11.09
CA PRO A 445 20.76 5.30 11.03
C PRO A 445 21.26 4.98 9.62
N SER A 446 22.24 5.73 9.13
CA SER A 446 22.73 5.62 7.75
C SER A 446 24.22 5.33 7.68
N SER A 447 25.08 6.16 8.25
CA SER A 447 26.53 6.04 8.13
C SER A 447 27.26 6.68 9.30
N PHE A 448 28.31 6.03 9.80
CA PHE A 448 29.29 6.66 10.69
C PHE A 448 30.36 7.42 9.89
N SER A 449 30.85 8.51 10.44
CA SER A 449 32.08 9.14 9.97
C SER A 449 33.26 8.16 10.09
N PRO A 450 34.33 8.30 9.26
CA PRO A 450 35.47 7.37 9.29
C PRO A 450 36.13 7.26 10.64
N ASP A 451 36.16 8.35 11.41
CA ASP A 451 36.73 8.42 12.76
C ASP A 451 35.81 7.88 13.85
N GLY A 452 34.58 7.49 13.48
CA GLY A 452 33.57 6.94 14.38
C GLY A 452 32.91 7.93 15.33
N LYS A 453 33.24 9.23 15.23
CA LYS A 453 32.77 10.24 16.18
C LYS A 453 31.41 10.87 15.82
N ARG A 454 30.88 10.54 14.65
CA ARG A 454 29.60 11.10 14.20
C ARG A 454 28.79 10.07 13.44
N LEU A 455 27.50 10.03 13.71
CA LEU A 455 26.51 9.21 13.01
C LEU A 455 25.59 10.12 12.19
N ALA A 456 25.50 9.90 10.88
CA ALA A 456 24.45 10.46 10.04
C ALA A 456 23.22 9.57 10.08
N TYR A 457 22.05 10.17 10.19
CA TYR A 457 20.79 9.46 10.19
C TYR A 457 19.69 10.30 9.50
N SER A 458 18.65 9.64 9.03
CA SER A 458 17.47 10.27 8.48
C SER A 458 16.38 10.31 9.54
N GLU A 459 15.70 11.45 9.70
CA GLU A 459 14.58 11.61 10.60
C GLU A 459 13.36 12.11 9.83
N LEU A 460 12.23 11.43 10.01
CA LEU A 460 10.95 11.89 9.51
C LEU A 460 10.41 12.97 10.44
N ASP A 461 10.49 14.22 10.01
CA ASP A 461 9.85 15.33 10.72
C ASP A 461 8.34 15.29 10.50
N THR A 462 7.61 14.97 11.55
CA THR A 462 6.14 14.89 11.52
C THR A 462 5.45 16.24 11.35
N ALA A 463 6.14 17.36 11.58
CA ALA A 463 5.60 18.71 11.40
C ALA A 463 5.73 19.19 9.94
N SER A 464 6.92 19.09 9.36
CA SER A 464 7.18 19.48 7.96
C SER A 464 6.82 18.37 6.97
N HIS A 465 6.66 17.12 7.45
CA HIS A 465 6.40 15.91 6.66
C HIS A 465 7.48 15.63 5.61
N SER A 466 8.70 16.07 5.89
CA SER A 466 9.89 15.79 5.11
C SER A 466 10.82 14.87 5.88
N VAL A 467 11.59 14.09 5.17
CA VAL A 467 12.68 13.33 5.78
C VAL A 467 13.96 14.15 5.67
N GLN A 468 14.55 14.44 6.80
CA GLN A 468 15.74 15.31 6.88
C GLN A 468 16.94 14.52 7.39
N ILE A 469 18.14 14.90 6.93
CA ILE A 469 19.39 14.34 7.42
C ILE A 469 19.85 15.11 8.65
N TRP A 470 20.11 14.35 9.68
CA TRP A 470 20.70 14.81 10.93
C TRP A 470 22.06 14.14 11.14
N THR A 471 22.91 14.79 11.91
CA THR A 471 24.16 14.19 12.40
C THR A 471 24.18 14.23 13.92
N LEU A 472 24.65 13.14 14.50
CA LEU A 472 24.72 12.93 15.94
C LEU A 472 26.18 12.73 16.33
N PRO A 473 26.81 13.62 17.11
CA PRO A 473 28.07 13.33 17.75
C PRO A 473 27.92 12.11 18.65
N VAL A 474 28.89 11.19 18.60
CA VAL A 474 28.91 10.00 19.45
C VAL A 474 30.29 9.77 20.03
N GLU A 475 30.34 9.30 21.26
CA GLU A 475 31.58 8.99 21.97
C GLU A 475 31.53 7.57 22.55
N ASP A 476 32.63 6.83 22.42
CA ASP A 476 32.80 5.57 23.16
C ASP A 476 33.40 5.86 24.54
N ALA A 477 32.55 5.84 25.55
CA ALA A 477 32.95 6.09 26.92
C ALA A 477 32.91 4.78 27.73
N GLY A 478 34.05 4.11 27.85
CA GLY A 478 34.15 2.87 28.66
C GLY A 478 33.34 1.69 28.11
N GLY A 479 33.23 1.56 26.79
CA GLY A 479 32.48 0.48 26.13
C GLY A 479 30.99 0.75 25.99
N GLN A 480 30.56 2.02 26.11
CA GLN A 480 29.19 2.50 25.91
C GLN A 480 29.20 3.65 24.90
N LEU A 481 28.31 3.57 23.91
CA LEU A 481 28.06 4.70 23.01
C LEU A 481 27.23 5.77 23.73
N ARG A 482 27.79 6.97 23.84
CA ARG A 482 27.11 8.14 24.39
C ARG A 482 26.80 9.14 23.28
N PRO A 483 25.53 9.58 23.15
CA PRO A 483 25.16 10.59 22.18
C PRO A 483 25.47 11.98 22.68
N GLY A 484 25.94 12.86 21.77
CA GLY A 484 25.93 14.30 21.95
C GLY A 484 24.60 14.93 21.54
N LYS A 485 24.62 16.23 21.28
CA LYS A 485 23.43 16.96 20.80
C LYS A 485 23.26 16.69 19.29
N PRO A 486 22.07 16.25 18.82
CA PRO A 486 21.78 16.13 17.40
C PRO A 486 21.86 17.49 16.68
N GLU A 487 22.40 17.48 15.48
CA GLU A 487 22.57 18.65 14.62
C GLU A 487 21.90 18.39 13.27
N LEU A 488 21.01 19.29 12.85
CA LEU A 488 20.38 19.23 11.53
C LEU A 488 21.43 19.54 10.47
N PHE A 489 21.59 18.64 9.49
CA PHE A 489 22.58 18.85 8.42
C PHE A 489 22.11 19.91 7.43
N ARG A 490 20.80 19.89 7.09
CA ARG A 490 20.19 20.85 6.17
C ARG A 490 18.69 20.95 6.43
N THR A 491 18.16 22.18 6.44
CA THR A 491 16.72 22.41 6.39
C THR A 491 16.22 22.33 4.96
N THR A 492 15.25 21.46 4.69
CA THR A 492 14.66 21.29 3.36
C THR A 492 13.20 20.86 3.47
N GLN A 493 12.41 21.19 2.45
CA GLN A 493 11.04 20.67 2.30
C GLN A 493 10.99 19.35 1.50
N PHE A 494 12.15 18.90 1.00
CA PHE A 494 12.28 17.67 0.23
C PHE A 494 12.68 16.50 1.13
N ASN A 495 12.69 15.30 0.58
CA ASN A 495 13.17 14.12 1.29
C ASN A 495 14.65 13.91 0.99
N ASP A 496 15.47 14.08 2.02
CA ASP A 496 16.90 13.80 2.00
C ASP A 496 17.14 12.55 2.88
N VAL A 497 17.68 11.49 2.29
CA VAL A 497 17.83 10.18 2.96
C VAL A 497 19.11 9.47 2.55
N ASN A 498 19.44 8.37 3.25
CA ASN A 498 20.54 7.47 2.92
C ASN A 498 21.91 8.17 2.85
N ALA A 499 22.19 8.99 3.85
CA ALA A 499 23.45 9.73 3.92
C ALA A 499 24.65 8.79 4.12
N ALA A 500 25.74 9.02 3.39
CA ALA A 500 26.98 8.27 3.47
C ALA A 500 28.18 9.23 3.58
N PHE A 501 28.98 9.10 4.63
CA PHE A 501 30.24 9.84 4.77
C PHE A 501 31.29 9.32 3.79
N SER A 502 32.01 10.23 3.17
CA SER A 502 33.19 9.89 2.36
C SER A 502 34.31 9.26 3.22
N PRO A 503 35.26 8.50 2.62
CA PRO A 503 36.37 7.89 3.35
C PRO A 503 37.29 8.88 4.07
N ASP A 504 37.34 10.13 3.63
CA ASP A 504 38.11 11.21 4.28
C ASP A 504 37.26 12.03 5.28
N GLY A 505 35.95 11.74 5.39
CA GLY A 505 35.04 12.44 6.28
C GLY A 505 34.67 13.87 5.87
N ARG A 506 35.13 14.34 4.72
CA ARG A 506 34.96 15.74 4.27
C ARG A 506 33.69 15.95 3.43
N TRP A 507 33.03 14.87 3.01
CA TRP A 507 31.89 14.91 2.13
C TRP A 507 30.76 14.01 2.65
N LEU A 508 29.53 14.42 2.38
CA LEU A 508 28.34 13.63 2.63
C LEU A 508 27.59 13.43 1.31
N ALA A 509 27.50 12.20 0.84
CA ALA A 509 26.64 11.81 -0.26
C ALA A 509 25.27 11.42 0.29
N TYR A 510 24.20 11.79 -0.39
CA TYR A 510 22.85 11.42 0.02
C TYR A 510 21.90 11.43 -1.16
N GLN A 511 20.73 10.81 -0.98
CA GLN A 511 19.62 10.84 -1.92
C GLN A 511 18.71 12.01 -1.58
N SER A 512 18.35 12.83 -2.59
CA SER A 512 17.42 13.96 -2.45
C SER A 512 16.31 13.89 -3.50
N THR A 513 15.11 14.35 -3.14
CA THR A 513 13.99 14.49 -4.08
C THR A 513 13.79 15.93 -4.59
N GLU A 514 14.76 16.80 -4.40
CA GLU A 514 14.72 18.23 -4.77
C GLU A 514 14.52 18.45 -6.28
N SER A 515 14.95 17.53 -7.12
CA SER A 515 14.74 17.58 -8.58
C SER A 515 13.37 17.05 -9.05
N GLY A 516 12.49 16.65 -8.13
CA GLY A 516 11.21 16.01 -8.42
C GLY A 516 11.28 14.48 -8.52
N MET A 517 12.48 13.90 -8.58
CA MET A 517 12.75 12.47 -8.51
C MET A 517 13.97 12.20 -7.62
N PRO A 518 14.13 10.98 -7.08
CA PRO A 518 15.30 10.65 -6.29
C PRO A 518 16.61 10.78 -7.09
N GLU A 519 17.53 11.63 -6.62
CA GLU A 519 18.86 11.80 -7.20
C GLU A 519 19.94 11.75 -6.13
N VAL A 520 21.11 11.24 -6.47
CA VAL A 520 22.28 11.27 -5.60
C VAL A 520 22.99 12.60 -5.74
N VAL A 521 23.25 13.22 -4.61
CA VAL A 521 23.99 14.49 -4.51
C VAL A 521 25.10 14.38 -3.46
N VAL A 522 26.11 15.25 -3.56
CA VAL A 522 27.21 15.37 -2.60
C VAL A 522 27.27 16.80 -2.07
N ARG A 523 27.62 16.95 -0.78
CA ARG A 523 27.90 18.22 -0.12
C ARG A 523 29.12 18.11 0.77
N ALA A 524 29.77 19.25 1.03
CA ALA A 524 30.84 19.34 2.00
C ALA A 524 30.36 19.08 3.43
N PHE A 525 31.21 18.49 4.26
CA PHE A 525 30.94 18.26 5.67
C PHE A 525 32.20 18.56 6.51
N PRO A 526 32.12 19.30 7.66
CA PRO A 526 30.94 20.07 8.05
C PRO A 526 30.61 21.18 7.05
N ALA A 527 29.36 21.56 6.90
CA ALA A 527 28.99 22.66 6.03
C ALA A 527 29.56 23.98 6.60
N SER A 528 30.41 24.66 5.85
CA SER A 528 30.84 26.02 6.19
C SER A 528 29.79 27.04 5.76
N SER A 529 29.69 28.16 6.46
CA SER A 529 28.60 29.16 6.25
C SER A 529 28.57 29.76 4.83
N ALA A 530 29.62 29.69 4.06
CA ALA A 530 29.70 30.19 2.69
C ALA A 530 29.38 29.11 1.62
N GLU A 531 29.40 27.84 1.99
CA GLU A 531 29.30 26.70 1.06
C GLU A 531 28.04 25.84 1.30
N GLN A 532 27.18 26.22 2.25
CA GLN A 532 25.96 25.49 2.61
C GLN A 532 25.01 25.25 1.43
N ASP A 533 25.11 26.06 0.38
CA ASP A 533 24.22 25.98 -0.79
C ASP A 533 24.81 25.21 -1.97
N ARG A 534 26.11 24.84 -1.92
CA ARG A 534 26.74 24.14 -3.06
C ARG A 534 26.43 22.66 -3.04
N ILE A 535 25.69 22.21 -4.06
CA ILE A 535 25.31 20.82 -4.28
C ILE A 535 26.01 20.33 -5.53
N TRP A 536 26.69 19.18 -5.44
CA TRP A 536 27.22 18.46 -6.59
C TRP A 536 26.26 17.31 -6.94
N ARG A 537 25.60 17.43 -8.08
CA ARG A 537 24.71 16.37 -8.56
C ARG A 537 25.54 15.24 -9.17
N ILE A 538 25.29 14.02 -8.72
CA ILE A 538 26.02 12.81 -9.13
C ILE A 538 25.21 12.00 -10.15
N SER A 539 23.91 11.92 -9.98
CA SER A 539 22.98 11.22 -10.89
C SER A 539 22.05 12.20 -11.58
N ASN A 540 21.51 11.83 -12.77
CA ASN A 540 20.65 12.70 -13.58
C ASN A 540 19.37 12.02 -14.09
N ASN A 541 19.26 10.69 -13.94
CA ASN A 541 18.12 9.90 -14.41
C ASN A 541 17.62 8.92 -13.33
N GLY A 542 17.57 9.41 -12.11
CA GLY A 542 17.27 8.62 -10.93
C GLY A 542 18.55 8.00 -10.32
N GLY A 543 18.71 8.22 -9.01
CA GLY A 543 19.82 7.66 -8.24
C GLY A 543 19.44 7.55 -6.77
N GLN A 544 19.84 6.44 -6.15
CA GLN A 544 19.53 6.17 -4.75
C GLN A 544 20.63 5.34 -4.09
N LEU A 545 20.64 5.31 -2.75
CA LEU A 545 21.55 4.48 -1.96
C LEU A 545 23.04 4.72 -2.29
N PRO A 546 23.58 5.94 -2.10
CA PRO A 546 24.99 6.21 -2.36
C PRO A 546 25.91 5.44 -1.40
N VAL A 547 26.99 4.86 -1.92
CA VAL A 547 28.02 4.16 -1.15
C VAL A 547 29.39 4.54 -1.69
N TRP A 548 30.26 5.07 -0.84
CA TRP A 548 31.62 5.38 -1.22
C TRP A 548 32.49 4.13 -1.28
N SER A 549 33.30 4.02 -2.33
CA SER A 549 34.31 2.97 -2.39
C SER A 549 35.39 3.22 -1.34
N PRO A 550 35.75 2.22 -0.52
CA PRO A 550 36.83 2.35 0.45
C PRO A 550 38.24 2.26 -0.18
N THR A 551 38.34 1.80 -1.42
CA THR A 551 39.61 1.45 -2.08
C THR A 551 39.93 2.30 -3.30
N SER A 552 38.95 3.01 -3.84
CA SER A 552 39.11 3.85 -5.05
C SER A 552 38.31 5.15 -4.90
N PRO A 553 38.69 6.23 -5.58
CA PRO A 553 37.93 7.49 -5.58
C PRO A 553 36.66 7.36 -6.43
N GLU A 554 35.75 6.51 -6.00
CA GLU A 554 34.48 6.21 -6.68
C GLU A 554 33.33 6.28 -5.70
N LEU A 555 32.22 6.84 -6.17
CA LEU A 555 30.93 6.82 -5.50
C LEU A 555 29.98 5.93 -6.29
N LEU A 556 29.51 4.87 -5.65
CA LEU A 556 28.54 3.94 -6.22
C LEU A 556 27.13 4.37 -5.82
N TYR A 557 26.17 4.10 -6.69
CA TYR A 557 24.76 4.29 -6.40
C TYR A 557 23.88 3.36 -7.24
N GLN A 558 22.67 3.12 -6.80
CA GLN A 558 21.69 2.35 -7.56
C GLN A 558 20.88 3.25 -8.49
N SER A 559 20.72 2.85 -9.76
CA SER A 559 19.83 3.46 -10.74
C SER A 559 19.00 2.35 -11.40
N GLY A 560 17.71 2.30 -11.09
CA GLY A 560 16.86 1.17 -11.47
C GLY A 560 17.35 -0.15 -10.86
N ASP A 561 17.65 -1.13 -11.70
CA ASP A 561 18.22 -2.44 -11.32
C ASP A 561 19.75 -2.52 -11.51
N GLN A 562 20.40 -1.40 -11.81
CA GLN A 562 21.85 -1.31 -12.05
C GLN A 562 22.56 -0.62 -10.90
N ILE A 563 23.83 -0.98 -10.68
CA ILE A 563 24.75 -0.20 -9.88
C ILE A 563 25.63 0.63 -10.81
N MET A 564 25.63 1.93 -10.58
CA MET A 564 26.45 2.90 -11.27
C MET A 564 27.66 3.29 -10.41
N ALA A 565 28.76 3.63 -11.01
CA ALA A 565 29.93 4.21 -10.38
C ALA A 565 30.29 5.55 -11.03
N VAL A 566 30.66 6.52 -10.18
CA VAL A 566 31.17 7.82 -10.60
C VAL A 566 32.54 8.02 -9.98
N ARG A 567 33.56 8.18 -10.83
CA ARG A 567 34.89 8.62 -10.34
C ARG A 567 34.85 10.08 -9.96
N TYR A 568 35.46 10.42 -8.86
CA TYR A 568 35.55 11.80 -8.39
C TYR A 568 36.98 12.23 -8.11
N SER A 569 37.21 13.53 -8.12
CA SER A 569 38.41 14.14 -7.62
C SER A 569 38.09 15.32 -6.73
N VAL A 570 38.98 15.57 -5.76
CA VAL A 570 38.85 16.67 -4.80
C VAL A 570 40.05 17.58 -4.92
N LYS A 571 39.83 18.89 -5.10
CA LYS A 571 40.85 19.92 -5.12
C LYS A 571 40.49 21.03 -4.12
N GLY A 572 41.17 21.05 -2.96
CA GLY A 572 40.75 21.95 -1.86
C GLY A 572 39.31 21.61 -1.42
N ASP A 573 38.42 22.58 -1.50
CA ASP A 573 37.01 22.45 -1.14
C ASP A 573 36.09 22.24 -2.37
N SER A 574 36.68 21.97 -3.54
CA SER A 574 35.90 21.66 -4.76
C SER A 574 35.86 20.16 -5.01
N PHE A 575 34.66 19.68 -5.25
CA PHE A 575 34.37 18.31 -5.65
C PHE A 575 34.09 18.26 -7.16
N ASP A 576 34.75 17.37 -7.88
CA ASP A 576 34.57 17.18 -9.32
C ASP A 576 34.16 15.74 -9.57
N ALA A 577 32.99 15.55 -10.18
CA ALA A 577 32.39 14.25 -10.48
C ALA A 577 32.49 13.94 -11.98
N GLY A 578 33.05 12.78 -12.31
CA GLY A 578 33.10 12.26 -13.67
C GLY A 578 31.71 11.80 -14.18
N ARG A 579 31.70 11.21 -15.35
CA ARG A 579 30.46 10.62 -15.91
C ARG A 579 30.15 9.28 -15.24
N PRO A 580 28.87 9.00 -14.93
CA PRO A 580 28.44 7.69 -14.45
C PRO A 580 28.74 6.56 -15.45
N THR A 581 29.24 5.45 -14.95
CA THR A 581 29.47 4.20 -15.69
C THR A 581 28.78 3.05 -14.99
N VAL A 582 28.36 2.03 -15.74
CA VAL A 582 27.76 0.84 -15.16
C VAL A 582 28.83 0.04 -14.43
N TRP A 583 28.67 -0.13 -13.12
CA TRP A 583 29.55 -0.94 -12.27
C TRP A 583 29.05 -2.40 -12.22
N ALA A 584 27.72 -2.61 -12.08
CA ALA A 584 27.08 -3.92 -12.20
C ALA A 584 25.78 -3.78 -12.98
N PRO A 585 25.61 -4.57 -14.06
CA PRO A 585 24.52 -4.35 -15.01
C PRO A 585 23.15 -4.83 -14.52
N LYS A 586 23.09 -5.69 -13.50
CA LYS A 586 21.82 -6.28 -13.05
C LYS A 586 21.88 -6.78 -11.61
N LEU A 587 21.10 -6.15 -10.74
CA LEU A 587 20.93 -6.59 -9.34
C LEU A 587 19.94 -7.78 -9.21
N GLY A 588 19.07 -8.00 -10.21
CA GLY A 588 18.12 -9.11 -10.23
C GLY A 588 16.95 -8.95 -9.25
N GLY A 589 16.09 -7.97 -9.48
CA GLY A 589 14.72 -8.00 -8.95
C GLY A 589 14.48 -7.46 -7.53
N VAL A 590 15.45 -6.78 -6.91
CA VAL A 590 15.21 -6.11 -5.63
C VAL A 590 15.14 -4.60 -5.84
N ALA A 591 14.08 -4.15 -6.50
CA ALA A 591 13.72 -2.73 -6.56
C ALA A 591 12.85 -2.40 -5.33
N GLY A 592 13.32 -1.52 -4.45
CA GLY A 592 12.57 -1.06 -3.29
C GLY A 592 13.33 0.04 -2.54
N VAL A 593 12.62 0.77 -1.69
CA VAL A 593 13.16 1.88 -0.88
C VAL A 593 14.17 1.40 0.19
N ARG A 594 14.25 0.08 0.43
CA ARG A 594 15.22 -0.51 1.37
C ARG A 594 16.46 -0.98 0.64
N SER A 595 17.63 -0.68 1.19
CA SER A 595 18.91 -1.16 0.65
C SER A 595 18.91 -2.68 0.54
N ALA A 596 19.11 -3.17 -0.68
CA ALA A 596 19.23 -4.60 -0.96
C ALA A 596 20.69 -5.03 -1.14
N TRP A 597 21.63 -4.12 -0.98
CA TRP A 597 23.03 -4.38 -1.22
C TRP A 597 23.95 -3.53 -0.32
N ASP A 598 25.16 -3.99 -0.14
CA ASP A 598 26.26 -3.25 0.47
C ASP A 598 27.58 -3.59 -0.19
N LEU A 599 28.52 -2.63 -0.23
CA LEU A 599 29.84 -2.79 -0.84
C LEU A 599 30.81 -3.42 0.15
N ALA A 600 31.48 -4.49 -0.28
CA ALA A 600 32.52 -5.11 0.53
C ALA A 600 33.70 -4.16 0.74
N PRO A 601 34.44 -4.27 1.89
CA PRO A 601 35.62 -3.45 2.16
C PRO A 601 36.76 -3.61 1.12
N ASP A 602 36.73 -4.69 0.32
CA ASP A 602 37.67 -4.88 -0.79
C ASP A 602 37.36 -4.00 -2.02
N GLY A 603 36.19 -3.34 -2.05
CA GLY A 603 35.74 -2.50 -3.15
C GLY A 603 35.39 -3.25 -4.44
N LYS A 604 35.34 -4.60 -4.42
CA LYS A 604 35.20 -5.45 -5.63
C LYS A 604 33.90 -6.25 -5.69
N ARG A 605 33.27 -6.48 -4.55
CA ARG A 605 32.08 -7.32 -4.42
C ARG A 605 30.98 -6.60 -3.66
N LEU A 606 29.75 -6.95 -3.96
CA LEU A 606 28.58 -6.55 -3.21
C LEU A 606 27.98 -7.75 -2.47
N ALA A 607 27.60 -7.56 -1.22
CA ALA A 607 26.65 -8.43 -0.56
C ALA A 607 25.25 -8.01 -1.03
N VAL A 608 24.55 -8.88 -1.75
CA VAL A 608 23.24 -8.56 -2.36
C VAL A 608 22.18 -9.53 -1.84
N VAL A 609 21.06 -8.98 -1.41
CA VAL A 609 19.85 -9.76 -1.11
C VAL A 609 19.12 -10.02 -2.42
N MET A 610 18.91 -11.29 -2.76
CA MET A 610 18.32 -11.70 -4.02
C MET A 610 17.14 -12.66 -3.79
N PRO A 611 16.10 -12.61 -4.64
CA PRO A 611 15.05 -13.61 -4.62
C PRO A 611 15.64 -15.03 -4.75
N VAL A 612 15.02 -16.01 -4.09
CA VAL A 612 15.39 -17.41 -4.26
C VAL A 612 15.07 -17.84 -5.68
N GLU A 613 16.08 -18.26 -6.42
CA GLU A 613 15.87 -18.98 -7.67
C GLU A 613 15.33 -20.38 -7.31
N THR A 614 14.02 -20.57 -7.31
CA THR A 614 13.43 -21.90 -7.19
C THR A 614 13.55 -22.65 -8.51
N ALA A 615 13.80 -23.97 -8.45
CA ALA A 615 13.85 -24.83 -9.64
C ALA A 615 12.49 -24.94 -10.38
N GLU A 616 11.38 -24.59 -9.72
CA GLU A 616 10.17 -24.13 -10.39
C GLU A 616 10.48 -22.74 -10.94
N ALA A 617 10.41 -22.58 -12.24
CA ALA A 617 10.58 -21.29 -12.93
C ALA A 617 9.88 -20.20 -12.10
N PRO A 618 10.53 -19.05 -11.81
CA PRO A 618 9.91 -17.99 -11.04
C PRO A 618 8.53 -17.78 -11.65
N LYS A 619 7.47 -17.93 -10.83
CA LYS A 619 6.11 -17.64 -11.32
C LYS A 619 6.19 -16.28 -11.94
N PRO A 620 5.86 -16.18 -13.23
CA PRO A 620 6.20 -14.98 -13.99
C PRO A 620 5.58 -13.76 -13.32
N GLU A 621 6.39 -12.71 -13.13
CA GLU A 621 5.96 -11.41 -12.60
C GLU A 621 4.90 -10.74 -13.50
N HIS A 622 4.37 -11.45 -14.48
CA HIS A 622 3.37 -11.05 -15.47
C HIS A 622 2.02 -11.76 -15.31
N GLU A 623 1.81 -12.53 -14.24
CA GLU A 623 0.51 -13.18 -13.99
C GLU A 623 -0.33 -12.41 -12.95
N VAL A 624 -1.63 -12.36 -13.21
CA VAL A 624 -2.66 -11.94 -12.27
C VAL A 624 -3.73 -13.02 -12.16
N VAL A 625 -4.40 -13.07 -11.02
CA VAL A 625 -5.47 -14.03 -10.77
C VAL A 625 -6.80 -13.31 -10.74
N PHE A 626 -7.77 -13.83 -11.50
CA PHE A 626 -9.15 -13.41 -11.46
C PHE A 626 -9.98 -14.42 -10.66
N LEU A 627 -10.83 -13.92 -9.81
CA LEU A 627 -11.91 -14.68 -9.17
C LEU A 627 -13.23 -14.14 -9.68
N LEU A 628 -13.91 -14.92 -10.51
CA LEU A 628 -15.26 -14.62 -10.98
C LEU A 628 -16.28 -15.11 -9.95
N ASN A 629 -17.40 -14.44 -9.86
CA ASN A 629 -18.49 -14.76 -8.92
C ASN A 629 -18.08 -14.64 -7.44
N PHE A 630 -17.18 -13.72 -7.12
CA PHE A 630 -16.68 -13.53 -5.75
C PHE A 630 -17.78 -13.07 -4.79
N PHE A 631 -18.81 -12.37 -5.27
CA PHE A 631 -19.97 -11.98 -4.45
C PHE A 631 -20.80 -13.18 -4.01
N ASP A 632 -20.90 -14.23 -4.85
CA ASP A 632 -21.60 -15.47 -4.48
C ASP A 632 -20.84 -16.21 -3.36
N GLU A 633 -19.51 -16.22 -3.45
CA GLU A 633 -18.65 -16.79 -2.42
C GLU A 633 -18.74 -16.00 -1.10
N LEU A 634 -18.80 -14.65 -1.15
CA LEU A 634 -19.01 -13.83 0.03
C LEU A 634 -20.35 -14.15 0.71
N ARG A 635 -21.46 -14.20 -0.05
CA ARG A 635 -22.78 -14.57 0.50
C ARG A 635 -22.78 -15.93 1.15
N ARG A 636 -22.10 -16.90 0.53
CA ARG A 636 -22.01 -18.27 1.04
C ARG A 636 -21.22 -18.37 2.35
N ARG A 637 -20.06 -17.67 2.44
CA ARG A 637 -19.16 -17.73 3.60
C ARG A 637 -19.52 -16.78 4.72
N VAL A 638 -20.00 -15.60 4.35
CA VAL A 638 -20.24 -14.47 5.25
C VAL A 638 -21.68 -14.00 5.07
N PRO A 639 -22.69 -14.82 5.44
CA PRO A 639 -24.08 -14.41 5.30
C PRO A 639 -24.33 -13.14 6.12
N ALA A 640 -24.99 -12.15 5.49
CA ALA A 640 -25.47 -10.98 6.21
C ALA A 640 -26.43 -11.47 7.31
N GLY A 641 -26.06 -11.25 8.55
CA GLY A 641 -26.91 -11.62 9.68
C GLY A 641 -28.30 -10.98 9.53
N LYS A 642 -29.35 -11.78 9.77
CA LYS A 642 -30.74 -11.32 9.84
C LYS A 642 -30.94 -10.38 11.00
#